data_9cc00f32ed6f166057795cde958dbc66
#
_entry.id   9cc00f32ed6f166057795cde958dbc66
#
_cell.length_a   1.000
_cell.length_b   1.000
_cell.length_c   1.000
_cell.angle_alpha   90.00
_cell.angle_beta   90.00
_cell.angle_gamma   90.00
#
_symmetry.space_group_name_H-M   'P 1'
#
loop_
_entity.id
_entity.type
_entity.pdbx_description
1 polymer ?
#
loop_
_entity_poly.entity_id
_entity_poly.type
_entity_poly.pdbx_seq_one_letter_code
_entity_poly.pdbx_strand_id
1 'polypeptide(L)'
;TLQKKIEEIAAKYKHSVVKKCCYDGACVNNDETCEQRAARISLGPRCIKAFTECCVVASQLRANISHKDMQLGRLHMKTLLPVSKPEIRSYFPESWLWEVHLVPRRKQLQFALPDSLTTWEIQGVGISNTGICVADTVKAKVFKDVFLEMNIPYSVVRGEQIQLKGTVYNYRTSGMQFCVKMSAVEGICTSESPVIDHQGTKSSKCVRQKVEGSSSHLVTFTVLPLEIGLHNINFSLETWFGKEILVKTLRVVPEGVKRESYSGVTLDPRGIYGTISRRKEFPYRIPLDLVPKTEIKRILSVKGLLVGEILSAVLSQEGINILTHLPKGSAEAELMSVVPVFYVFHYLETGNHWNIFHSDPLIEKQKLKKKLKEGMLSIMSYRNADYSYSVWKGGSASTWLTAFALRVLGQVNKYVEQNQNSICNSLLWLVENYQLDNGSFKENSQYQPIKLQGTLPVEARENSLYLTAFTVIGIRKAFDICPLVKIDTALIKADNFLLENTLPAQSTFTLAISAYALSLGDKTHPQFRSIVSALKREALVKGNPPIYRFWKDNLQHKDSSVPNTGTARMVETTAYALLTSLNLKDINYVNPVIKWLSEEQRYGGGFYSTQDTINAIEGLTEYSLLVKQLRLSMDIDVSYKHKGALHNYKMTDKNFLGRPVEVLLNDDLIVSTGFGSGLATVHVTTVVHKTSTSEEVCSFYLKIDTQDIEASHYRGYGNSDYKRIVACASYKPSREESSSGSSHAVMDISLPTGISANEEDLKALVEGVDQLFTDYQIKDGHVILQLNSIPSSDFLCVRFRIFELFEVGFLSPATFTVYEYHRPDKQCTMFYSTSNIKIQKVCEGAACKCVEADCGQMQEELDLTISAETRKQTACKPEIAYAYKVSITSITVENVFVKYKATLLDIYKTGEAVAEKDSEITFIKKVTCTNAELVKGRQYLIMGKEALQIKYNFSFRYIYPLDSLTWIEYWPRDTTCSSCQAFLANLDEFAEDIFLNGC
;
A
#
# COMPACT_ATOMS: atom_id res chain seq x y z
N THR A 1 7.53 -1.63 -42.36
CA THR A 1 7.97 -3.03 -42.21
C THR A 1 6.88 -3.80 -41.46
N LEU A 2 6.81 -5.13 -41.64
CA LEU A 2 5.82 -6.03 -41.02
C LEU A 2 5.82 -5.87 -39.49
N GLN A 3 6.98 -5.85 -38.85
CA GLN A 3 7.13 -5.77 -37.42
C GLN A 3 6.51 -4.48 -36.84
N LYS A 4 6.79 -3.32 -37.42
CA LYS A 4 6.25 -2.04 -36.98
C LYS A 4 4.70 -2.01 -37.02
N LYS A 5 4.11 -2.61 -38.07
CA LYS A 5 2.63 -2.68 -38.18
C LYS A 5 1.99 -3.65 -37.20
N ILE A 6 2.67 -4.76 -36.86
CA ILE A 6 2.21 -5.69 -35.83
C ILE A 6 2.32 -5.06 -34.44
N GLU A 7 3.39 -4.31 -34.17
CA GLU A 7 3.55 -3.55 -32.92
C GLU A 7 2.46 -2.47 -32.76
N GLU A 8 2.11 -1.75 -33.83
CA GLU A 8 1.00 -0.78 -33.84
C GLU A 8 -0.35 -1.44 -33.51
N ILE A 9 -0.61 -2.63 -34.03
CA ILE A 9 -1.85 -3.39 -33.73
C ILE A 9 -1.81 -3.90 -32.29
N ALA A 10 -0.69 -4.48 -31.86
CA ALA A 10 -0.51 -4.99 -30.50
C ALA A 10 -0.62 -3.89 -29.44
N ALA A 11 -0.20 -2.65 -29.74
CA ALA A 11 -0.31 -1.50 -28.85
C ALA A 11 -1.76 -1.13 -28.51
N LYS A 12 -2.73 -1.47 -29.37
CA LYS A 12 -4.18 -1.23 -29.09
C LYS A 12 -4.71 -2.09 -27.93
N TYR A 13 -4.04 -3.16 -27.57
CA TYR A 13 -4.45 -4.08 -26.53
C TYR A 13 -3.72 -3.78 -25.22
N LYS A 14 -4.47 -3.59 -24.11
CA LYS A 14 -3.89 -3.23 -22.79
C LYS A 14 -3.27 -4.42 -22.05
N HIS A 15 -3.81 -5.64 -22.24
CA HIS A 15 -3.37 -6.84 -21.53
C HIS A 15 -2.21 -7.54 -22.22
N SER A 16 -1.16 -7.91 -21.48
CA SER A 16 0.04 -8.59 -21.98
C SER A 16 -0.28 -9.92 -22.69
N VAL A 17 -1.20 -10.71 -22.13
CA VAL A 17 -1.65 -11.97 -22.74
C VAL A 17 -2.32 -11.73 -24.10
N VAL A 18 -3.17 -10.71 -24.24
CA VAL A 18 -3.82 -10.38 -25.51
C VAL A 18 -2.82 -9.83 -26.52
N LYS A 19 -1.81 -9.07 -26.09
CA LYS A 19 -0.67 -8.67 -26.94
C LYS A 19 0.09 -9.88 -27.45
N LYS A 20 0.37 -10.86 -26.59
CA LYS A 20 1.01 -12.12 -26.98
C LYS A 20 0.19 -12.86 -28.04
N CYS A 21 -1.13 -12.95 -27.88
CA CYS A 21 -1.99 -13.57 -28.90
C CYS A 21 -1.85 -12.89 -30.27
N CYS A 22 -1.71 -11.55 -30.31
CA CYS A 22 -1.44 -10.82 -31.55
C CYS A 22 -0.09 -11.21 -32.17
N TYR A 23 0.98 -11.27 -31.36
CA TYR A 23 2.31 -11.66 -31.85
C TYR A 23 2.34 -13.11 -32.33
N ASP A 24 1.70 -14.04 -31.60
CA ASP A 24 1.58 -15.44 -31.99
C ASP A 24 0.77 -15.61 -33.30
N GLY A 25 -0.27 -14.80 -33.49
CA GLY A 25 -1.01 -14.73 -34.77
C GLY A 25 -0.14 -14.28 -35.94
N ALA A 26 0.79 -13.34 -35.69
CA ALA A 26 1.69 -12.84 -36.70
C ALA A 26 2.81 -13.83 -37.09
N CYS A 27 3.01 -14.91 -36.33
CA CYS A 27 3.99 -15.93 -36.67
C CYS A 27 3.68 -16.68 -37.99
N VAL A 28 4.75 -17.08 -38.72
CA VAL A 28 4.58 -17.81 -39.98
C VAL A 28 4.08 -19.23 -39.69
N ASN A 29 3.03 -19.61 -40.40
CA ASN A 29 2.59 -20.98 -40.57
C ASN A 29 2.05 -21.11 -41.99
N ASN A 30 2.75 -21.87 -42.86
CA ASN A 30 2.45 -21.96 -44.29
C ASN A 30 1.38 -23.01 -44.61
N ASP A 31 1.03 -23.86 -43.64
CA ASP A 31 0.18 -25.04 -43.86
C ASP A 31 -1.26 -24.83 -43.42
N GLU A 32 -1.56 -23.73 -42.69
CA GLU A 32 -2.88 -23.49 -42.07
C GLU A 32 -3.37 -22.05 -42.24
N THR A 33 -4.68 -21.91 -42.44
CA THR A 33 -5.30 -20.59 -42.52
C THR A 33 -5.41 -19.93 -41.11
N CYS A 34 -5.51 -18.59 -41.12
CA CYS A 34 -5.69 -17.85 -39.85
C CYS A 34 -6.94 -18.29 -39.10
N GLU A 35 -7.99 -18.71 -39.77
CA GLU A 35 -9.25 -19.20 -39.17
C GLU A 35 -9.02 -20.56 -38.51
N GLN A 36 -8.35 -21.49 -39.18
CA GLN A 36 -8.02 -22.81 -38.61
C GLN A 36 -7.12 -22.70 -37.39
N ARG A 37 -6.17 -21.78 -37.43
CA ARG A 37 -5.29 -21.49 -36.29
C ARG A 37 -6.07 -20.84 -35.12
N ALA A 38 -6.95 -19.89 -35.42
CA ALA A 38 -7.75 -19.17 -34.43
C ALA A 38 -8.78 -20.09 -33.75
N ALA A 39 -9.30 -21.10 -34.44
CA ALA A 39 -10.26 -22.07 -33.88
C ALA A 39 -9.68 -22.92 -32.74
N ARG A 40 -8.34 -23.00 -32.62
CA ARG A 40 -7.64 -23.74 -31.53
C ARG A 40 -7.35 -22.90 -30.31
N ILE A 41 -7.67 -21.60 -30.30
CA ILE A 41 -7.37 -20.71 -29.19
C ILE A 41 -8.43 -20.84 -28.11
N SER A 42 -8.02 -21.27 -26.90
CA SER A 42 -8.86 -21.42 -25.71
C SER A 42 -8.84 -20.21 -24.76
N LEU A 43 -8.00 -19.20 -25.03
CA LEU A 43 -7.79 -18.03 -24.16
C LEU A 43 -8.87 -16.95 -24.24
N GLY A 44 -10.03 -17.30 -24.82
CA GLY A 44 -11.22 -16.45 -24.83
C GLY A 44 -11.30 -15.48 -26.05
N PRO A 45 -12.47 -14.85 -26.27
CA PRO A 45 -12.79 -14.15 -27.52
C PRO A 45 -11.89 -12.94 -27.81
N ARG A 46 -11.32 -12.29 -26.78
CA ARG A 46 -10.39 -11.18 -26.96
C ARG A 46 -9.04 -11.62 -27.52
N CYS A 47 -8.55 -12.80 -27.11
CA CYS A 47 -7.34 -13.40 -27.64
C CYS A 47 -7.56 -13.85 -29.08
N ILE A 48 -8.67 -14.53 -29.38
CA ILE A 48 -9.05 -14.95 -30.73
C ILE A 48 -9.07 -13.76 -31.68
N LYS A 49 -9.71 -12.67 -31.29
CA LYS A 49 -9.79 -11.44 -32.09
C LYS A 49 -8.40 -10.84 -32.37
N ALA A 50 -7.57 -10.69 -31.34
CA ALA A 50 -6.23 -10.13 -31.49
C ALA A 50 -5.34 -11.02 -32.36
N PHE A 51 -5.40 -12.33 -32.17
CA PHE A 51 -4.68 -13.31 -32.96
C PHE A 51 -5.08 -13.25 -34.43
N THR A 52 -6.38 -13.27 -34.74
CA THR A 52 -6.88 -13.26 -36.13
C THR A 52 -6.52 -11.97 -36.82
N GLU A 53 -6.69 -10.80 -36.16
CA GLU A 53 -6.34 -9.50 -36.73
C GLU A 53 -4.83 -9.46 -37.12
N CYS A 54 -3.95 -9.88 -36.22
CA CYS A 54 -2.51 -9.88 -36.51
C CYS A 54 -2.10 -10.96 -37.51
N CYS A 55 -2.75 -12.11 -37.53
CA CYS A 55 -2.50 -13.17 -38.51
C CYS A 55 -2.85 -12.73 -39.95
N VAL A 56 -4.04 -12.15 -40.13
CA VAL A 56 -4.51 -11.69 -41.43
C VAL A 56 -3.59 -10.58 -41.99
N VAL A 57 -3.28 -9.58 -41.14
CA VAL A 57 -2.40 -8.48 -41.56
C VAL A 57 -0.99 -8.98 -41.88
N ALA A 58 -0.45 -9.92 -41.08
CA ALA A 58 0.87 -10.49 -41.36
C ALA A 58 0.89 -11.32 -42.66
N SER A 59 -0.17 -12.09 -42.94
CA SER A 59 -0.29 -12.88 -44.18
C SER A 59 -0.39 -11.98 -45.40
N GLN A 60 -1.20 -10.93 -45.34
CA GLN A 60 -1.34 -9.96 -46.43
C GLN A 60 -0.03 -9.20 -46.73
N LEU A 61 0.69 -8.78 -45.69
CA LEU A 61 1.96 -8.08 -45.86
C LEU A 61 3.06 -8.99 -46.42
N ARG A 62 3.08 -10.29 -46.05
CA ARG A 62 4.00 -11.27 -46.61
C ARG A 62 3.66 -11.57 -48.08
N ALA A 63 2.40 -11.74 -48.44
CA ALA A 63 1.96 -11.92 -49.81
C ALA A 63 2.41 -10.74 -50.72
N ASN A 64 2.26 -9.50 -50.21
CA ASN A 64 2.70 -8.30 -50.92
C ASN A 64 4.23 -8.19 -51.06
N ILE A 65 5.00 -8.77 -50.12
CA ILE A 65 6.47 -8.79 -50.19
C ILE A 65 6.96 -9.86 -51.18
N SER A 66 6.33 -11.05 -51.17
CA SER A 66 6.69 -12.12 -52.10
C SER A 66 6.47 -11.79 -53.56
N HIS A 67 5.56 -10.87 -53.86
CA HIS A 67 5.36 -10.38 -55.25
C HIS A 67 6.33 -9.28 -55.69
N LYS A 68 7.09 -8.65 -54.75
CA LYS A 68 8.04 -7.58 -55.08
C LYS A 68 9.51 -8.06 -55.23
N ASP A 69 9.84 -9.22 -54.74
CA ASP A 69 11.22 -9.68 -54.63
C ASP A 69 11.65 -10.71 -55.72
N MET A 70 10.95 -10.78 -56.84
CA MET A 70 11.38 -11.58 -58.00
C MET A 70 12.14 -10.74 -59.00
N GLN A 71 13.26 -10.13 -58.59
CA GLN A 71 14.36 -9.76 -59.50
C GLN A 71 15.68 -10.34 -58.97
N LEU A 72 16.12 -11.41 -59.64
CA LEU A 72 17.31 -12.17 -59.36
C LEU A 72 18.58 -11.42 -59.67
N GLY A 73 19.29 -10.92 -58.65
CA GLY A 73 20.70 -10.68 -58.68
C GLY A 73 21.38 -11.80 -57.85
N ARG A 74 22.55 -12.33 -58.30
CA ARG A 74 23.33 -13.37 -57.62
C ARG A 74 23.56 -12.99 -56.12
N LEU A 75 22.90 -13.67 -55.20
CA LEU A 75 23.08 -13.53 -53.77
C LEU A 75 24.09 -14.56 -53.24
N HIS A 76 25.09 -14.10 -52.52
CA HIS A 76 25.98 -14.96 -51.75
C HIS A 76 25.20 -15.82 -50.75
N MET A 77 25.54 -17.13 -50.69
CA MET A 77 24.84 -18.13 -49.83
C MET A 77 24.76 -17.79 -48.33
N LYS A 78 25.48 -16.79 -47.84
CA LYS A 78 25.47 -16.34 -46.45
C LYS A 78 24.20 -15.56 -46.02
N THR A 79 23.38 -15.14 -47.00
CA THR A 79 22.13 -14.37 -46.72
C THR A 79 20.86 -15.21 -46.75
N LEU A 80 20.96 -16.52 -46.96
CA LEU A 80 19.82 -17.44 -47.03
C LEU A 80 19.53 -18.24 -45.74
N LEU A 81 20.30 -17.98 -44.65
CA LEU A 81 19.90 -18.51 -43.36
C LEU A 81 18.74 -17.68 -42.84
N PRO A 82 17.55 -18.28 -42.57
CA PRO A 82 16.47 -17.55 -41.95
C PRO A 82 17.01 -16.98 -40.64
N VAL A 83 17.00 -15.64 -40.52
CA VAL A 83 17.28 -15.00 -39.24
C VAL A 83 16.23 -15.57 -38.28
N SER A 84 16.65 -16.52 -37.45
CA SER A 84 15.76 -17.10 -36.44
C SER A 84 15.20 -15.97 -35.60
N LYS A 85 13.87 -15.83 -35.62
CA LYS A 85 13.20 -14.82 -34.80
C LYS A 85 13.63 -15.02 -33.36
N PRO A 86 13.97 -13.94 -32.63
CA PRO A 86 14.33 -14.07 -31.22
C PRO A 86 13.16 -14.66 -30.47
N GLU A 87 13.41 -15.69 -29.67
CA GLU A 87 12.42 -16.20 -28.73
C GLU A 87 12.33 -15.28 -27.55
N ILE A 88 11.13 -14.76 -27.29
CA ILE A 88 10.87 -13.85 -26.17
C ILE A 88 10.22 -14.62 -25.04
N ARG A 89 10.85 -14.59 -23.86
CA ARG A 89 10.32 -15.13 -22.61
C ARG A 89 10.00 -13.98 -21.67
N SER A 90 8.72 -13.79 -21.34
CA SER A 90 8.23 -12.65 -20.53
C SER A 90 7.13 -13.01 -19.55
N TYR A 91 6.53 -14.20 -19.65
CA TYR A 91 5.39 -14.61 -18.81
C TYR A 91 5.81 -15.70 -17.83
N PHE A 92 5.98 -15.34 -16.54
CA PHE A 92 6.47 -16.22 -15.48
C PHE A 92 5.51 -16.23 -14.29
N PRO A 93 4.29 -16.81 -14.40
CA PRO A 93 3.38 -16.93 -13.27
C PRO A 93 3.90 -17.98 -12.29
N GLU A 94 3.63 -17.79 -10.99
CA GLU A 94 3.90 -18.82 -9.97
C GLU A 94 2.90 -19.95 -10.04
N SER A 95 1.65 -19.63 -10.38
CA SER A 95 0.56 -20.59 -10.58
C SER A 95 -0.36 -20.11 -11.68
N TRP A 96 -1.05 -21.06 -12.30
CA TRP A 96 -1.97 -20.80 -13.42
C TRP A 96 -3.03 -21.91 -13.48
N LEU A 97 -4.02 -21.79 -14.41
CA LEU A 97 -5.13 -22.73 -14.57
C LEU A 97 -6.08 -22.83 -13.36
N TRP A 98 -6.36 -21.73 -12.71
CA TRP A 98 -7.39 -21.65 -11.69
C TRP A 98 -8.77 -21.44 -12.34
N GLU A 99 -9.31 -22.50 -12.95
CA GLU A 99 -10.55 -22.44 -13.73
C GLU A 99 -11.53 -23.51 -13.26
N VAL A 100 -12.82 -23.19 -13.32
CA VAL A 100 -13.92 -24.11 -13.03
C VAL A 100 -14.66 -24.39 -14.32
N HIS A 101 -14.80 -25.67 -14.65
CA HIS A 101 -15.48 -26.12 -15.87
C HIS A 101 -16.66 -27.04 -15.55
N LEU A 102 -17.78 -26.83 -16.25
CA LEU A 102 -18.84 -27.81 -16.30
C LEU A 102 -18.45 -28.86 -17.34
N VAL A 103 -18.40 -30.13 -16.89
CA VAL A 103 -18.00 -31.28 -17.73
C VAL A 103 -19.15 -32.29 -17.76
N PRO A 104 -20.02 -32.28 -18.78
CA PRO A 104 -21.17 -33.23 -18.86
C PRO A 104 -20.76 -34.67 -19.06
N ARG A 105 -19.68 -34.93 -19.80
CA ARG A 105 -19.06 -36.26 -19.96
C ARG A 105 -17.55 -36.17 -20.18
N ARG A 106 -17.12 -35.39 -21.16
CA ARG A 106 -15.70 -35.17 -21.55
C ARG A 106 -15.51 -33.76 -22.05
N LYS A 107 -14.43 -33.11 -21.60
CA LYS A 107 -14.01 -31.79 -22.10
C LYS A 107 -12.52 -31.85 -22.40
N GLN A 108 -12.16 -31.39 -23.58
CA GLN A 108 -10.76 -31.21 -23.99
C GLN A 108 -10.39 -29.74 -23.83
N LEU A 109 -9.30 -29.48 -23.17
CA LEU A 109 -8.75 -28.13 -22.96
C LEU A 109 -7.39 -28.06 -23.62
N GLN A 110 -7.09 -26.91 -24.24
CA GLN A 110 -5.78 -26.63 -24.85
C GLN A 110 -5.23 -25.38 -24.20
N PHE A 111 -4.03 -25.47 -23.69
CA PHE A 111 -3.36 -24.38 -23.00
C PHE A 111 -1.98 -24.10 -23.58
N ALA A 112 -1.59 -22.81 -23.63
CA ALA A 112 -0.21 -22.43 -23.82
C ALA A 112 0.51 -22.50 -22.46
N LEU A 113 1.64 -23.20 -22.41
CA LEU A 113 2.46 -23.25 -21.19
C LEU A 113 3.15 -21.89 -20.96
N PRO A 114 3.30 -21.47 -19.68
CA PRO A 114 4.09 -20.29 -19.36
C PRO A 114 5.56 -20.42 -19.76
N ASP A 115 6.26 -19.29 -19.81
CA ASP A 115 7.67 -19.22 -20.24
C ASP A 115 8.67 -19.73 -19.18
N SER A 116 8.20 -20.17 -18.02
CA SER A 116 9.03 -20.76 -16.95
C SER A 116 9.52 -22.14 -17.37
N LEU A 117 10.81 -22.38 -17.32
CA LEU A 117 11.44 -23.67 -17.62
C LEU A 117 11.41 -24.56 -16.37
N THR A 118 10.30 -25.20 -16.16
CA THR A 118 10.01 -26.03 -14.96
C THR A 118 9.08 -27.18 -15.30
N THR A 119 8.81 -28.02 -14.34
CA THR A 119 7.75 -29.04 -14.42
C THR A 119 6.50 -28.51 -13.76
N TRP A 120 5.47 -28.26 -14.56
CA TRP A 120 4.16 -27.87 -14.06
C TRP A 120 3.39 -29.10 -13.57
N GLU A 121 2.89 -29.03 -12.36
CA GLU A 121 2.03 -30.05 -11.78
C GLU A 121 0.58 -29.57 -11.86
N ILE A 122 -0.23 -30.28 -12.65
CA ILE A 122 -1.63 -29.94 -12.90
C ILE A 122 -2.50 -30.94 -12.16
N GLN A 123 -3.35 -30.47 -11.26
CA GLN A 123 -4.30 -31.26 -10.50
C GLN A 123 -5.73 -30.84 -10.81
N GLY A 124 -6.61 -31.82 -10.98
CA GLY A 124 -8.04 -31.63 -11.17
C GLY A 124 -8.85 -32.15 -9.99
N VAL A 125 -9.83 -31.35 -9.57
CA VAL A 125 -10.82 -31.78 -8.57
C VAL A 125 -12.19 -31.81 -9.21
N GLY A 126 -12.81 -32.97 -9.24
CA GLY A 126 -14.17 -33.20 -9.75
C GLY A 126 -15.18 -33.19 -8.61
N ILE A 127 -16.28 -32.46 -8.80
CA ILE A 127 -17.42 -32.45 -7.86
C ILE A 127 -18.66 -32.86 -8.63
N SER A 128 -19.37 -33.89 -8.14
CA SER A 128 -20.61 -34.37 -8.72
C SER A 128 -21.66 -34.62 -7.64
N ASN A 129 -22.87 -35.02 -8.05
CA ASN A 129 -23.94 -35.37 -7.13
C ASN A 129 -23.60 -36.58 -6.26
N THR A 130 -22.63 -37.39 -6.68
CA THR A 130 -22.19 -38.60 -5.98
C THR A 130 -20.98 -38.39 -5.08
N GLY A 131 -20.31 -37.23 -5.14
CA GLY A 131 -19.17 -36.93 -4.28
C GLY A 131 -18.09 -36.07 -4.93
N ILE A 132 -16.96 -36.01 -4.23
CA ILE A 132 -15.75 -35.31 -4.65
C ILE A 132 -14.71 -36.35 -5.05
N CYS A 133 -14.04 -36.11 -6.17
CA CYS A 133 -12.94 -36.91 -6.68
C CYS A 133 -11.75 -36.00 -6.98
N VAL A 134 -10.57 -36.40 -6.55
CA VAL A 134 -9.30 -35.72 -6.85
C VAL A 134 -8.55 -36.57 -7.87
N ALA A 135 -8.21 -35.99 -9.00
CA ALA A 135 -7.42 -36.69 -10.02
C ALA A 135 -5.94 -36.78 -9.63
N ASP A 136 -5.26 -37.78 -10.16
CA ASP A 136 -3.81 -37.85 -10.05
C ASP A 136 -3.16 -36.61 -10.72
N THR A 137 -2.04 -36.17 -10.16
CA THR A 137 -1.31 -35.01 -10.68
C THR A 137 -0.67 -35.33 -12.02
N VAL A 138 -0.96 -34.52 -13.03
CA VAL A 138 -0.34 -34.60 -14.35
C VAL A 138 0.84 -33.64 -14.40
N LYS A 139 2.00 -34.14 -14.88
CA LYS A 139 3.23 -33.36 -14.99
C LYS A 139 3.49 -32.91 -16.43
N ALA A 140 3.61 -31.62 -16.65
CA ALA A 140 3.99 -31.04 -17.93
C ALA A 140 5.38 -30.38 -17.81
N LYS A 141 6.40 -30.98 -18.44
CA LYS A 141 7.76 -30.47 -18.41
C LYS A 141 8.00 -29.48 -19.53
N VAL A 142 8.41 -28.24 -19.16
CA VAL A 142 8.91 -27.22 -20.09
C VAL A 142 10.43 -27.22 -20.03
N PHE A 143 11.09 -27.41 -21.16
CA PHE A 143 12.54 -27.58 -21.20
C PHE A 143 13.13 -26.94 -22.46
N LYS A 144 14.34 -26.39 -22.33
CA LYS A 144 15.20 -25.91 -23.45
C LYS A 144 16.62 -26.42 -23.22
N ASP A 145 17.31 -26.77 -24.28
CA ASP A 145 18.70 -27.22 -24.20
C ASP A 145 19.68 -26.13 -23.78
N VAL A 146 19.39 -24.88 -24.17
CA VAL A 146 20.19 -23.70 -23.84
C VAL A 146 19.28 -22.55 -23.48
N PHE A 147 19.47 -21.94 -22.33
CA PHE A 147 18.69 -20.80 -21.87
C PHE A 147 19.42 -19.95 -20.85
N LEU A 148 18.91 -18.72 -20.69
CA LEU A 148 19.34 -17.79 -19.65
C LEU A 148 18.30 -17.76 -18.54
N GLU A 149 18.77 -17.84 -17.30
CA GLU A 149 17.99 -17.53 -16.09
C GLU A 149 18.59 -16.32 -15.38
N MET A 150 17.75 -15.35 -15.03
CA MET A 150 18.17 -14.14 -14.32
C MET A 150 17.40 -14.00 -13.02
N ASN A 151 18.12 -13.84 -11.92
CA ASN A 151 17.54 -13.55 -10.61
C ASN A 151 17.41 -12.04 -10.43
N ILE A 152 16.17 -11.58 -10.18
CA ILE A 152 15.84 -10.18 -9.93
C ILE A 152 15.14 -10.09 -8.58
N PRO A 153 15.51 -9.14 -7.69
CA PRO A 153 14.84 -8.96 -6.42
C PRO A 153 13.39 -8.50 -6.63
N TYR A 154 12.53 -8.74 -5.63
CA TYR A 154 11.14 -8.28 -5.66
C TYR A 154 11.04 -6.77 -5.89
N SER A 155 11.87 -5.99 -5.19
CA SER A 155 11.99 -4.55 -5.36
C SER A 155 13.38 -4.07 -4.98
N VAL A 156 13.75 -2.90 -5.46
CA VAL A 156 14.96 -2.17 -5.10
C VAL A 156 14.59 -0.73 -4.77
N VAL A 157 15.26 -0.12 -3.81
CA VAL A 157 15.06 1.29 -3.50
C VAL A 157 15.83 2.15 -4.50
N ARG A 158 15.23 3.25 -4.93
CA ARG A 158 15.87 4.19 -5.84
C ARG A 158 17.23 4.65 -5.34
N GLY A 159 18.26 4.54 -6.18
CA GLY A 159 19.63 4.93 -5.85
C GLY A 159 20.47 3.84 -5.20
N GLU A 160 19.93 2.65 -4.97
CA GLU A 160 20.71 1.48 -4.57
C GLU A 160 21.36 0.83 -5.77
N GLN A 161 22.63 0.45 -5.62
CA GLN A 161 23.38 -0.28 -6.64
C GLN A 161 23.23 -1.77 -6.39
N ILE A 162 22.68 -2.50 -7.35
CA ILE A 162 22.46 -3.94 -7.21
C ILE A 162 23.20 -4.72 -8.29
N GLN A 163 23.79 -5.86 -7.91
CA GLN A 163 24.36 -6.82 -8.83
C GLN A 163 23.33 -7.91 -9.15
N LEU A 164 22.82 -7.90 -10.38
CA LEU A 164 21.95 -8.93 -10.91
C LEU A 164 22.80 -10.11 -11.37
N LYS A 165 22.53 -11.29 -10.82
CA LYS A 165 23.23 -12.54 -11.15
C LYS A 165 22.34 -13.42 -12.02
N GLY A 166 22.90 -13.93 -13.11
CA GLY A 166 22.21 -14.85 -14.00
C GLY A 166 23.10 -16.03 -14.36
N THR A 167 22.48 -17.09 -14.86
CA THR A 167 23.16 -18.31 -15.26
C THR A 167 22.71 -18.71 -16.66
N VAL A 168 23.69 -18.93 -17.52
CA VAL A 168 23.48 -19.54 -18.85
C VAL A 168 23.67 -21.04 -18.69
N TYR A 169 22.62 -21.79 -18.93
CA TYR A 169 22.64 -23.25 -18.88
C TYR A 169 22.83 -23.84 -20.28
N ASN A 170 23.73 -24.80 -20.40
CA ASN A 170 23.94 -25.58 -21.60
C ASN A 170 23.79 -27.08 -21.31
N TYR A 171 22.65 -27.64 -21.64
CA TYR A 171 22.34 -29.08 -21.49
C TYR A 171 22.76 -29.91 -22.71
N ARG A 172 23.32 -29.28 -23.74
CA ARG A 172 23.90 -29.99 -24.88
C ARG A 172 25.23 -30.66 -24.48
N THR A 173 25.60 -31.72 -25.19
CA THR A 173 26.85 -32.44 -24.96
C THR A 173 28.09 -31.66 -25.43
N SER A 174 27.90 -30.70 -26.36
CA SER A 174 28.98 -29.89 -26.92
C SER A 174 29.07 -28.51 -26.26
N GLY A 175 30.30 -28.03 -26.05
CA GLY A 175 30.56 -26.65 -25.62
C GLY A 175 30.17 -25.64 -26.69
N MET A 176 29.82 -24.43 -26.27
CA MET A 176 29.43 -23.35 -27.19
C MET A 176 29.95 -22.00 -26.75
N GLN A 177 30.03 -21.08 -27.71
CA GLN A 177 30.25 -19.66 -27.44
C GLN A 177 28.93 -18.94 -27.37
N PHE A 178 28.81 -18.03 -26.42
CA PHE A 178 27.64 -17.20 -26.21
C PHE A 178 28.05 -15.78 -25.79
N CYS A 179 27.10 -14.83 -25.85
CA CYS A 179 27.19 -13.60 -25.11
C CYS A 179 25.80 -13.20 -24.60
N VAL A 180 25.78 -12.52 -23.47
CA VAL A 180 24.57 -11.95 -22.91
C VAL A 180 24.69 -10.44 -22.95
N LYS A 181 23.65 -9.78 -23.48
CA LYS A 181 23.50 -8.31 -23.47
C LYS A 181 22.33 -7.93 -22.57
N MET A 182 22.52 -6.90 -21.78
CA MET A 182 21.46 -6.27 -21.04
C MET A 182 21.07 -4.96 -21.71
N SER A 183 19.80 -4.76 -21.98
CA SER A 183 19.23 -3.50 -22.43
C SER A 183 18.29 -2.98 -21.38
N ALA A 184 18.58 -1.80 -20.82
CA ALA A 184 17.76 -1.14 -19.81
C ALA A 184 17.08 0.10 -20.42
N VAL A 185 15.93 0.46 -19.83
CA VAL A 185 15.17 1.67 -20.17
C VAL A 185 15.89 2.90 -19.60
N GLU A 186 15.53 4.08 -20.04
CA GLU A 186 15.95 5.34 -19.42
C GLU A 186 15.62 5.33 -17.91
N GLY A 187 16.48 5.93 -17.09
CA GLY A 187 16.33 5.94 -15.62
C GLY A 187 17.05 4.79 -14.90
N ILE A 188 17.68 3.85 -15.61
CA ILE A 188 18.54 2.80 -15.03
C ILE A 188 19.97 2.99 -15.51
N CYS A 189 20.88 3.25 -14.58
CA CYS A 189 22.32 3.30 -14.85
C CYS A 189 22.93 1.89 -14.83
N THR A 190 23.91 1.65 -15.71
CA THR A 190 24.65 0.38 -15.80
C THR A 190 26.14 0.62 -15.58
N SER A 191 26.87 -0.36 -15.08
CA SER A 191 28.31 -0.25 -14.82
C SER A 191 29.16 -0.12 -16.08
N GLU A 192 28.63 -0.54 -17.24
CA GLU A 192 29.31 -0.48 -18.51
C GLU A 192 28.80 0.69 -19.37
N SER A 193 29.70 1.30 -20.14
CA SER A 193 29.31 2.29 -21.16
C SER A 193 28.38 1.65 -22.18
N PRO A 194 27.15 2.15 -22.34
CA PRO A 194 26.20 1.54 -23.26
C PRO A 194 26.68 1.66 -24.71
N VAL A 195 26.53 0.58 -25.46
CA VAL A 195 26.68 0.59 -26.92
C VAL A 195 25.31 0.96 -27.51
N ILE A 196 25.28 2.02 -28.31
CA ILE A 196 24.05 2.45 -29.00
C ILE A 196 24.01 1.69 -30.33
N ASP A 197 22.94 0.95 -30.55
CA ASP A 197 22.71 0.26 -31.83
C ASP A 197 22.18 1.23 -32.90
N HIS A 198 22.02 0.73 -34.14
CA HIS A 198 21.48 1.52 -35.25
C HIS A 198 20.02 1.98 -35.05
N GLN A 199 19.35 1.48 -34.03
CA GLN A 199 17.97 1.86 -33.66
C GLN A 199 17.91 2.78 -32.42
N GLY A 200 19.08 3.23 -31.92
CA GLY A 200 19.17 4.10 -30.76
C GLY A 200 19.02 3.38 -29.39
N THR A 201 18.97 2.03 -29.38
CA THR A 201 18.80 1.27 -28.13
C THR A 201 20.14 1.14 -27.42
N LYS A 202 20.16 1.56 -26.15
CA LYS A 202 21.34 1.41 -25.28
C LYS A 202 21.40 -0.02 -24.73
N SER A 203 22.50 -0.73 -25.02
CA SER A 203 22.74 -2.09 -24.50
C SER A 203 24.17 -2.25 -24.00
N SER A 204 24.41 -3.23 -23.11
CA SER A 204 25.74 -3.60 -22.66
C SER A 204 26.55 -4.20 -23.82
N LYS A 205 27.88 -4.16 -23.69
CA LYS A 205 28.79 -4.73 -24.69
C LYS A 205 28.66 -6.25 -24.74
N CYS A 206 28.63 -6.82 -25.95
CA CYS A 206 28.64 -8.27 -26.15
C CYS A 206 30.05 -8.84 -25.95
N VAL A 207 30.33 -9.42 -24.80
CA VAL A 207 31.56 -10.15 -24.55
C VAL A 207 31.30 -11.63 -24.78
N ARG A 208 32.01 -12.21 -25.78
CA ARG A 208 31.88 -13.64 -26.10
C ARG A 208 32.56 -14.47 -25.03
N GLN A 209 31.82 -15.37 -24.42
CA GLN A 209 32.26 -16.32 -23.41
C GLN A 209 32.01 -17.75 -23.90
N LYS A 210 32.63 -18.72 -23.24
CA LYS A 210 32.49 -20.15 -23.57
C LYS A 210 31.81 -20.86 -22.40
N VAL A 211 30.82 -21.71 -22.69
CA VAL A 211 30.25 -22.65 -21.75
C VAL A 211 30.43 -24.06 -22.27
N GLU A 212 30.92 -24.97 -21.43
CA GLU A 212 31.17 -26.37 -21.79
C GLU A 212 29.85 -27.14 -21.91
N GLY A 213 29.88 -28.33 -22.53
CA GLY A 213 28.71 -29.20 -22.63
C GLY A 213 28.28 -29.68 -21.26
N SER A 214 26.95 -29.81 -21.04
CA SER A 214 26.32 -30.21 -19.76
C SER A 214 26.83 -29.39 -18.59
N SER A 215 27.03 -28.09 -18.79
CA SER A 215 27.55 -27.14 -17.80
C SER A 215 26.75 -25.84 -17.76
N SER A 216 27.11 -24.98 -16.83
CA SER A 216 26.51 -23.64 -16.69
C SER A 216 27.57 -22.55 -16.52
N HIS A 217 27.26 -21.32 -16.86
CA HIS A 217 28.15 -20.17 -16.73
C HIS A 217 27.42 -18.99 -16.08
N LEU A 218 28.04 -18.39 -15.04
CA LEU A 218 27.49 -17.25 -14.33
C LEU A 218 27.75 -15.95 -15.13
N VAL A 219 26.72 -15.12 -15.22
CA VAL A 219 26.79 -13.76 -15.78
C VAL A 219 26.29 -12.75 -14.76
N THR A 220 26.91 -11.59 -14.70
CA THR A 220 26.55 -10.55 -13.73
C THR A 220 26.37 -9.21 -14.41
N PHE A 221 25.38 -8.43 -13.95
CA PHE A 221 25.14 -7.07 -14.41
C PHE A 221 24.91 -6.17 -13.20
N THR A 222 25.64 -5.08 -13.12
CA THR A 222 25.43 -4.08 -12.08
C THR A 222 24.52 -2.99 -12.59
N VAL A 223 23.43 -2.73 -11.88
CA VAL A 223 22.44 -1.69 -12.21
C VAL A 223 22.21 -0.77 -11.03
N LEU A 224 21.89 0.49 -11.31
CA LEU A 224 21.53 1.51 -10.34
C LEU A 224 20.31 2.28 -10.88
N PRO A 225 19.10 2.05 -10.34
CA PRO A 225 17.89 2.73 -10.76
C PRO A 225 17.79 4.14 -10.16
N LEU A 226 17.51 5.14 -10.99
CA LEU A 226 17.30 6.53 -10.60
C LEU A 226 15.84 6.95 -10.68
N GLU A 227 14.98 6.20 -11.37
CA GLU A 227 13.56 6.47 -11.52
C GLU A 227 12.70 5.42 -10.83
N ILE A 228 11.62 5.89 -10.21
CA ILE A 228 10.64 5.04 -9.51
C ILE A 228 9.70 4.40 -10.54
N GLY A 229 9.26 3.18 -10.29
CA GLY A 229 8.27 2.51 -11.11
C GLY A 229 8.63 1.07 -11.47
N LEU A 230 7.95 0.54 -12.48
CA LEU A 230 8.18 -0.80 -13.03
C LEU A 230 8.99 -0.68 -14.31
N HIS A 231 10.23 -1.14 -14.27
CA HIS A 231 11.17 -1.08 -15.39
C HIS A 231 11.40 -2.47 -15.98
N ASN A 232 11.14 -2.62 -17.28
CA ASN A 232 11.42 -3.86 -17.99
C ASN A 232 12.88 -3.88 -18.45
N ILE A 233 13.64 -4.85 -17.97
CA ILE A 233 15.02 -5.10 -18.36
C ILE A 233 15.03 -6.29 -19.31
N ASN A 234 15.64 -6.11 -20.48
CA ASN A 234 15.75 -7.13 -21.51
C ASN A 234 17.16 -7.73 -21.49
N PHE A 235 17.25 -9.04 -21.27
CA PHE A 235 18.49 -9.80 -21.37
C PHE A 235 18.46 -10.62 -22.64
N SER A 236 19.41 -10.36 -23.55
CA SER A 236 19.52 -11.07 -24.82
C SER A 236 20.68 -12.07 -24.79
N LEU A 237 20.36 -13.35 -24.76
CA LEU A 237 21.34 -14.43 -24.97
C LEU A 237 21.52 -14.66 -26.46
N GLU A 238 22.73 -14.42 -26.96
CA GLU A 238 23.09 -14.63 -28.35
C GLU A 238 24.03 -15.83 -28.48
N THR A 239 23.65 -16.77 -29.32
CA THR A 239 24.42 -17.98 -29.64
C THR A 239 24.52 -18.12 -31.16
N TRP A 240 25.34 -19.03 -31.64
CA TRP A 240 25.47 -19.28 -33.09
C TRP A 240 24.19 -19.86 -33.71
N PHE A 241 23.31 -20.47 -32.97
CA PHE A 241 22.07 -21.11 -33.43
C PHE A 241 20.78 -20.34 -33.14
N GLY A 242 20.87 -19.23 -32.41
CA GLY A 242 19.69 -18.43 -32.16
C GLY A 242 19.90 -17.34 -31.13
N LYS A 243 18.84 -16.52 -30.95
CA LYS A 243 18.77 -15.43 -29.98
C LYS A 243 17.54 -15.62 -29.09
N GLU A 244 17.77 -15.58 -27.80
CA GLU A 244 16.72 -15.57 -26.79
C GLU A 244 16.67 -14.18 -26.12
N ILE A 245 15.48 -13.66 -25.89
CA ILE A 245 15.27 -12.42 -25.14
C ILE A 245 14.45 -12.76 -23.88
N LEU A 246 15.07 -12.60 -22.72
CA LEU A 246 14.44 -12.74 -21.43
C LEU A 246 14.04 -11.35 -20.92
N VAL A 247 12.74 -11.11 -20.74
CA VAL A 247 12.19 -9.86 -20.21
C VAL A 247 11.86 -10.06 -18.75
N LYS A 248 12.46 -9.25 -17.87
CA LYS A 248 12.19 -9.25 -16.43
C LYS A 248 11.85 -7.85 -15.99
N THR A 249 10.92 -7.72 -15.06
CA THR A 249 10.48 -6.44 -14.52
C THR A 249 11.14 -6.18 -13.17
N LEU A 250 11.88 -5.07 -13.07
CA LEU A 250 12.44 -4.56 -11.81
C LEU A 250 11.50 -3.50 -11.25
N ARG A 251 11.05 -3.70 -10.02
CA ARG A 251 10.25 -2.72 -9.28
C ARG A 251 11.16 -1.80 -8.48
N VAL A 252 11.13 -0.50 -8.79
CA VAL A 252 11.88 0.53 -8.06
C VAL A 252 10.94 1.31 -7.17
N VAL A 253 11.23 1.31 -5.87
CA VAL A 253 10.43 1.99 -4.85
C VAL A 253 11.17 3.23 -4.34
N PRO A 254 10.45 4.27 -3.87
CA PRO A 254 11.10 5.44 -3.30
C PRO A 254 11.75 5.13 -1.94
N GLU A 255 12.69 5.97 -1.57
CA GLU A 255 13.33 6.01 -0.26
C GLU A 255 12.35 6.47 0.83
N GLY A 256 12.73 6.30 2.08
CA GLY A 256 11.97 6.78 3.22
C GLY A 256 10.79 5.89 3.59
N VAL A 257 9.84 6.47 4.35
CA VAL A 257 8.69 5.75 4.87
C VAL A 257 7.41 6.23 4.18
N LYS A 258 6.62 5.29 3.69
CA LYS A 258 5.30 5.58 3.11
C LYS A 258 4.33 6.01 4.20
N ARG A 259 3.62 7.12 3.99
CA ARG A 259 2.52 7.60 4.84
C ARG A 259 1.31 7.93 4.00
N GLU A 260 0.15 7.56 4.53
CA GLU A 260 -1.13 7.85 3.90
C GLU A 260 -1.92 8.81 4.79
N SER A 261 -2.53 9.80 4.17
CA SER A 261 -3.47 10.69 4.83
C SER A 261 -4.80 10.70 4.07
N TYR A 262 -5.87 10.87 4.81
CA TYR A 262 -7.22 10.77 4.29
C TYR A 262 -7.97 12.06 4.60
N SER A 263 -8.81 12.51 3.66
CA SER A 263 -9.70 13.65 3.84
C SER A 263 -11.03 13.35 3.20
N GLY A 264 -12.10 13.55 3.95
CA GLY A 264 -13.46 13.32 3.49
C GLY A 264 -14.33 14.58 3.66
N VAL A 265 -15.25 14.79 2.74
CA VAL A 265 -16.30 15.82 2.82
C VAL A 265 -17.62 15.28 2.30
N THR A 266 -18.73 15.84 2.79
CA THR A 266 -20.07 15.48 2.36
C THR A 266 -20.70 16.66 1.60
N LEU A 267 -21.23 16.40 0.42
CA LEU A 267 -22.08 17.30 -0.33
C LEU A 267 -23.54 17.01 0.01
N ASP A 268 -24.23 18.02 0.52
CA ASP A 268 -25.62 17.97 0.96
C ASP A 268 -26.35 19.23 0.45
N PRO A 269 -26.78 19.27 -0.82
CA PRO A 269 -27.40 20.43 -1.41
C PRO A 269 -28.77 20.78 -0.85
N ARG A 270 -29.43 19.85 -0.14
CA ARG A 270 -30.74 20.02 0.48
C ARG A 270 -30.71 20.22 1.99
N GLY A 271 -29.55 20.01 2.63
CA GLY A 271 -29.42 20.17 4.08
C GLY A 271 -30.05 19.01 4.88
N ILE A 272 -29.97 17.77 4.39
CA ILE A 272 -30.50 16.58 5.06
C ILE A 272 -29.87 16.41 6.44
N TYR A 273 -28.56 16.74 6.55
CA TYR A 273 -27.80 16.71 7.81
C TYR A 273 -27.88 18.02 8.62
N GLY A 274 -28.86 18.88 8.30
CA GLY A 274 -29.11 20.13 9.03
C GLY A 274 -28.42 21.38 8.43
N THR A 275 -27.46 21.23 7.55
CA THR A 275 -26.77 22.36 6.90
C THR A 275 -26.52 22.08 5.43
N ILE A 276 -26.87 23.08 4.60
CA ILE A 276 -26.59 23.00 3.15
C ILE A 276 -25.08 23.03 2.90
N SER A 277 -24.59 22.04 2.16
CA SER A 277 -23.19 21.91 1.77
C SER A 277 -23.09 21.63 0.27
N ARG A 278 -22.78 22.68 -0.53
CA ARG A 278 -22.70 22.60 -2.00
C ARG A 278 -21.28 22.73 -2.53
N ARG A 279 -20.35 23.28 -1.74
CA ARG A 279 -18.97 23.52 -2.14
C ARG A 279 -18.03 23.20 -0.99
N LYS A 280 -16.99 22.45 -1.31
CA LYS A 280 -15.92 22.10 -0.38
C LYS A 280 -14.57 22.23 -1.06
N GLU A 281 -13.55 22.52 -0.25
CA GLU A 281 -12.18 22.65 -0.71
C GLU A 281 -11.29 21.64 0.02
N PHE A 282 -10.42 20.95 -0.74
CA PHE A 282 -9.37 20.08 -0.22
C PHE A 282 -8.03 20.76 -0.43
N PRO A 283 -7.42 21.30 0.60
CA PRO A 283 -6.15 21.98 0.48
C PRO A 283 -5.03 20.99 0.11
N TYR A 284 -4.18 21.40 -0.82
CA TYR A 284 -2.94 20.70 -1.12
C TYR A 284 -1.91 21.02 -0.04
N ARG A 285 -1.46 19.99 0.69
CA ARG A 285 -0.47 20.15 1.75
C ARG A 285 0.70 19.21 1.50
N ILE A 286 1.90 19.78 1.43
CA ILE A 286 3.14 19.04 1.30
C ILE A 286 3.79 18.96 2.68
N PRO A 287 4.19 17.76 3.16
CA PRO A 287 4.93 17.63 4.41
C PRO A 287 6.36 18.17 4.28
N LEU A 288 6.92 18.67 5.39
CA LEU A 288 8.28 19.25 5.45
C LEU A 288 9.39 18.25 5.14
N ASP A 289 9.13 16.99 5.39
CA ASP A 289 10.05 15.85 5.28
C ASP A 289 9.76 14.94 4.08
N LEU A 290 9.22 15.54 3.02
CA LEU A 290 8.96 14.81 1.77
C LEU A 290 10.27 14.37 1.10
N VAL A 291 10.31 13.12 0.63
CA VAL A 291 11.40 12.59 -0.17
C VAL A 291 11.44 13.31 -1.53
N PRO A 292 12.58 13.91 -1.95
CA PRO A 292 12.71 14.62 -3.22
C PRO A 292 12.39 13.73 -4.44
N LYS A 293 11.89 14.35 -5.52
CA LYS A 293 11.54 13.65 -6.78
C LYS A 293 10.59 12.46 -6.56
N THR A 294 9.73 12.55 -5.56
CA THR A 294 8.64 11.60 -5.34
C THR A 294 7.32 12.28 -5.66
N GLU A 295 6.51 11.66 -6.48
CA GLU A 295 5.16 12.15 -6.75
C GLU A 295 4.29 11.97 -5.50
N ILE A 296 3.54 13.00 -5.16
CA ILE A 296 2.46 12.91 -4.18
C ILE A 296 1.26 12.32 -4.92
N LYS A 297 0.97 11.07 -4.63
CA LYS A 297 -0.16 10.40 -5.25
C LYS A 297 -1.45 10.75 -4.51
N ARG A 298 -2.37 11.42 -5.20
CA ARG A 298 -3.71 11.72 -4.68
C ARG A 298 -4.76 10.97 -5.50
N ILE A 299 -5.66 10.27 -4.79
CA ILE A 299 -6.79 9.54 -5.40
C ILE A 299 -8.07 10.13 -4.85
N LEU A 300 -8.92 10.61 -5.74
CA LEU A 300 -10.24 11.15 -5.40
C LEU A 300 -11.30 10.11 -5.70
N SER A 301 -12.19 9.84 -4.74
CA SER A 301 -13.36 8.97 -4.87
C SER A 301 -14.63 9.75 -4.56
N VAL A 302 -15.67 9.57 -5.38
CA VAL A 302 -16.98 10.17 -5.19
C VAL A 302 -18.04 9.08 -5.16
N LYS A 303 -18.85 9.04 -4.11
CA LYS A 303 -19.92 8.07 -3.92
C LYS A 303 -21.23 8.78 -3.57
N GLY A 304 -22.30 8.39 -4.24
CA GLY A 304 -23.64 8.97 -4.07
C GLY A 304 -24.49 8.32 -2.98
N LEU A 305 -23.95 7.36 -2.24
CA LEU A 305 -24.60 6.69 -1.13
C LEU A 305 -23.68 6.68 0.07
N LEU A 306 -24.26 6.78 1.27
CA LEU A 306 -23.52 6.72 2.53
C LEU A 306 -22.69 5.42 2.67
N VAL A 307 -23.24 4.30 2.23
CA VAL A 307 -22.58 2.98 2.20
C VAL A 307 -21.81 2.72 0.90
N GLY A 308 -21.66 3.71 0.02
CA GLY A 308 -21.11 3.56 -1.32
C GLY A 308 -19.66 3.09 -1.37
N GLU A 309 -18.81 3.57 -0.46
CA GLU A 309 -17.42 3.14 -0.35
C GLU A 309 -17.31 1.65 0.01
N ILE A 310 -18.11 1.19 0.99
CA ILE A 310 -18.14 -0.20 1.46
C ILE A 310 -18.68 -1.11 0.35
N LEU A 311 -19.75 -0.66 -0.32
CA LEU A 311 -20.33 -1.38 -1.45
C LEU A 311 -19.30 -1.54 -2.58
N SER A 312 -18.58 -0.47 -2.92
CA SER A 312 -17.51 -0.50 -3.92
C SER A 312 -16.38 -1.47 -3.54
N ALA A 313 -15.98 -1.49 -2.27
CA ALA A 313 -14.94 -2.38 -1.75
C ALA A 313 -15.37 -3.85 -1.82
N VAL A 314 -16.57 -4.18 -1.40
CA VAL A 314 -17.09 -5.57 -1.37
C VAL A 314 -17.29 -6.13 -2.80
N LEU A 315 -17.64 -5.28 -3.76
CA LEU A 315 -17.84 -5.67 -5.16
C LEU A 315 -16.54 -5.81 -5.96
N SER A 316 -15.45 -5.17 -5.55
CA SER A 316 -14.15 -5.33 -6.20
C SER A 316 -13.45 -6.63 -5.77
N GLN A 317 -12.58 -7.18 -6.63
CA GLN A 317 -11.81 -8.40 -6.29
C GLN A 317 -10.81 -8.17 -5.14
N GLU A 318 -10.27 -6.96 -5.03
CA GLU A 318 -9.24 -6.60 -4.03
C GLU A 318 -9.79 -5.81 -2.85
N GLY A 319 -11.06 -5.38 -2.93
CA GLY A 319 -11.60 -4.32 -2.08
C GLY A 319 -11.69 -4.63 -0.60
N ILE A 320 -11.93 -5.89 -0.21
CA ILE A 320 -11.99 -6.27 1.22
C ILE A 320 -10.62 -6.11 1.87
N ASN A 321 -9.53 -6.33 1.12
CA ASN A 321 -8.16 -6.14 1.62
C ASN A 321 -7.78 -4.67 1.82
N ILE A 322 -8.55 -3.75 1.24
CA ILE A 322 -8.33 -2.29 1.34
C ILE A 322 -8.97 -1.72 2.62
N LEU A 323 -9.94 -2.41 3.22
CA LEU A 323 -10.66 -1.94 4.40
C LEU A 323 -9.76 -1.72 5.62
N THR A 324 -8.79 -2.63 5.81
CA THR A 324 -7.77 -2.48 6.85
C THR A 324 -6.41 -2.92 6.30
N HIS A 325 -5.36 -2.14 6.55
CA HIS A 325 -3.98 -2.50 6.22
C HIS A 325 -3.31 -3.31 7.34
N LEU A 326 -4.10 -4.00 8.15
CA LEU A 326 -3.64 -4.77 9.30
C LEU A 326 -3.21 -6.19 8.90
N PRO A 327 -2.30 -6.82 9.66
CA PRO A 327 -1.87 -8.19 9.42
C PRO A 327 -3.04 -9.17 9.45
N LYS A 328 -2.96 -10.21 8.65
CA LYS A 328 -3.88 -11.34 8.63
C LYS A 328 -3.36 -12.43 9.59
N GLY A 329 -4.07 -13.57 9.67
CA GLY A 329 -3.64 -14.74 10.44
C GLY A 329 -4.36 -14.89 11.78
N SER A 330 -5.12 -13.90 12.23
CA SER A 330 -5.99 -13.99 13.41
C SER A 330 -7.44 -14.25 13.02
N ALA A 331 -8.22 -14.88 13.93
CA ALA A 331 -9.66 -15.02 13.77
C ALA A 331 -10.38 -13.67 13.63
N GLU A 332 -9.88 -12.63 14.27
CA GLU A 332 -10.42 -11.28 14.13
C GLU A 332 -10.28 -10.75 12.70
N ALA A 333 -9.14 -10.98 12.05
CA ALA A 333 -8.93 -10.60 10.65
C ALA A 333 -9.89 -11.34 9.71
N GLU A 334 -10.18 -12.63 9.99
CA GLU A 334 -11.16 -13.40 9.23
C GLU A 334 -12.59 -12.89 9.45
N LEU A 335 -12.98 -12.58 10.69
CA LEU A 335 -14.26 -11.95 11.00
C LEU A 335 -14.42 -10.60 10.29
N MET A 336 -13.35 -9.80 10.23
CA MET A 336 -13.33 -8.54 9.50
C MET A 336 -13.56 -8.72 7.99
N SER A 337 -13.17 -9.85 7.41
CA SER A 337 -13.45 -10.14 5.99
C SER A 337 -14.93 -10.41 5.70
N VAL A 338 -15.67 -10.90 6.67
CA VAL A 338 -17.09 -11.27 6.56
C VAL A 338 -18.03 -10.11 6.81
N VAL A 339 -17.74 -9.28 7.82
CA VAL A 339 -18.64 -8.23 8.28
C VAL A 339 -19.04 -7.23 7.19
N PRO A 340 -18.13 -6.67 6.37
CA PRO A 340 -18.52 -5.75 5.31
C PRO A 340 -19.42 -6.41 4.27
N VAL A 341 -19.15 -7.68 3.93
CA VAL A 341 -19.99 -8.44 2.98
C VAL A 341 -21.39 -8.63 3.55
N PHE A 342 -21.49 -8.92 4.85
CA PHE A 342 -22.76 -9.06 5.55
C PHE A 342 -23.56 -7.74 5.51
N TYR A 343 -22.96 -6.60 5.85
CA TYR A 343 -23.69 -5.33 5.90
C TYR A 343 -24.08 -4.84 4.49
N VAL A 344 -23.26 -5.07 3.48
CA VAL A 344 -23.63 -4.81 2.10
C VAL A 344 -24.81 -5.70 1.69
N PHE A 345 -24.76 -7.00 1.99
CA PHE A 345 -25.87 -7.90 1.71
C PHE A 345 -27.16 -7.49 2.46
N HIS A 346 -27.01 -7.13 3.74
CA HIS A 346 -28.10 -6.67 4.59
C HIS A 346 -28.76 -5.40 4.04
N TYR A 347 -27.97 -4.42 3.61
CA TYR A 347 -28.46 -3.20 2.97
C TYR A 347 -29.23 -3.49 1.68
N LEU A 348 -28.69 -4.33 0.83
CA LEU A 348 -29.31 -4.69 -0.45
C LEU A 348 -30.60 -5.47 -0.27
N GLU A 349 -30.63 -6.43 0.65
CA GLU A 349 -31.80 -7.30 0.89
C GLU A 349 -32.94 -6.59 1.63
N THR A 350 -32.63 -5.92 2.73
CA THR A 350 -33.62 -5.24 3.58
C THR A 350 -34.19 -4.00 2.88
N GLY A 351 -33.36 -3.23 2.18
CA GLY A 351 -33.76 -2.05 1.42
C GLY A 351 -34.34 -2.37 0.02
N ASN A 352 -34.30 -3.63 -0.39
CA ASN A 352 -34.67 -4.07 -1.76
C ASN A 352 -33.92 -3.28 -2.86
N HIS A 353 -32.59 -3.07 -2.65
CA HIS A 353 -31.74 -2.26 -3.53
C HIS A 353 -31.01 -3.05 -4.62
N TRP A 354 -31.42 -4.28 -4.92
CA TRP A 354 -30.77 -5.14 -5.93
C TRP A 354 -30.80 -4.59 -7.35
N ASN A 355 -31.71 -3.69 -7.65
CA ASN A 355 -31.84 -3.02 -8.95
C ASN A 355 -30.71 -2.02 -9.28
N ILE A 356 -29.79 -1.79 -8.36
CA ILE A 356 -28.59 -0.96 -8.58
C ILE A 356 -27.55 -1.64 -9.46
N PHE A 357 -27.62 -2.96 -9.61
CA PHE A 357 -26.70 -3.71 -10.47
C PHE A 357 -27.17 -3.68 -11.93
N HIS A 358 -26.20 -3.58 -12.84
CA HIS A 358 -26.46 -3.75 -14.28
C HIS A 358 -26.54 -5.23 -14.71
N SER A 359 -26.05 -6.14 -13.86
CA SER A 359 -26.12 -7.59 -14.00
C SER A 359 -27.42 -8.13 -13.38
N ASP A 360 -27.71 -9.42 -13.65
CA ASP A 360 -28.86 -10.09 -13.03
C ASP A 360 -28.75 -10.06 -11.50
N PRO A 361 -29.73 -9.49 -10.80
CA PRO A 361 -29.77 -9.42 -9.35
C PRO A 361 -29.59 -10.78 -8.65
N LEU A 362 -30.09 -11.86 -9.23
CA LEU A 362 -29.97 -13.21 -8.67
C LEU A 362 -28.53 -13.71 -8.68
N ILE A 363 -27.75 -13.38 -9.71
CA ILE A 363 -26.35 -13.76 -9.83
C ILE A 363 -25.52 -13.03 -8.76
N GLU A 364 -25.73 -11.72 -8.59
CA GLU A 364 -25.00 -10.93 -7.58
C GLU A 364 -25.37 -11.37 -6.15
N LYS A 365 -26.63 -11.66 -5.90
CA LYS A 365 -27.10 -12.22 -4.63
C LYS A 365 -26.41 -13.55 -4.30
N GLN A 366 -26.29 -14.44 -5.29
CA GLN A 366 -25.59 -15.73 -5.10
C GLN A 366 -24.10 -15.55 -4.87
N LYS A 367 -23.43 -14.63 -5.57
CA LYS A 367 -22.02 -14.30 -5.39
C LYS A 367 -21.74 -13.81 -3.96
N LEU A 368 -22.54 -12.89 -3.45
CA LEU A 368 -22.36 -12.36 -2.09
C LEU A 368 -22.68 -13.43 -1.03
N LYS A 369 -23.72 -14.26 -1.24
CA LYS A 369 -23.99 -15.41 -0.35
C LYS A 369 -22.84 -16.41 -0.33
N LYS A 370 -22.21 -16.67 -1.48
CA LYS A 370 -21.02 -17.53 -1.57
C LYS A 370 -19.86 -16.96 -0.75
N LYS A 371 -19.56 -15.65 -0.90
CA LYS A 371 -18.52 -14.97 -0.10
C LYS A 371 -18.79 -15.08 1.40
N LEU A 372 -20.05 -14.92 1.84
CA LEU A 372 -20.44 -15.10 3.24
C LEU A 372 -20.18 -16.53 3.71
N LYS A 373 -20.56 -17.57 2.93
CA LYS A 373 -20.31 -18.96 3.27
C LYS A 373 -18.81 -19.28 3.37
N GLU A 374 -18.01 -18.81 2.44
CA GLU A 374 -16.56 -19.01 2.43
C GLU A 374 -15.90 -18.37 3.66
N GLY A 375 -16.28 -17.14 3.99
CA GLY A 375 -15.81 -16.46 5.19
C GLY A 375 -16.21 -17.18 6.49
N MET A 376 -17.43 -17.70 6.54
CA MET A 376 -17.90 -18.50 7.69
C MET A 376 -17.09 -19.78 7.90
N LEU A 377 -16.73 -20.47 6.82
CA LEU A 377 -15.89 -21.67 6.90
C LEU A 377 -14.48 -21.32 7.41
N SER A 378 -13.92 -20.16 7.01
CA SER A 378 -12.64 -19.70 7.52
C SER A 378 -12.69 -19.46 9.03
N ILE A 379 -13.73 -18.78 9.53
CA ILE A 379 -13.92 -18.54 10.97
C ILE A 379 -14.02 -19.86 11.76
N MET A 380 -14.72 -20.85 11.23
CA MET A 380 -14.84 -22.16 11.87
C MET A 380 -13.50 -22.87 12.08
N SER A 381 -12.47 -22.55 11.32
CA SER A 381 -11.14 -23.11 11.52
C SER A 381 -10.45 -22.65 12.83
N TYR A 382 -10.98 -21.64 13.49
CA TYR A 382 -10.50 -21.12 14.79
C TYR A 382 -11.36 -21.61 15.97
N ARG A 383 -12.37 -22.45 15.69
CA ARG A 383 -13.23 -23.02 16.72
C ARG A 383 -12.56 -24.23 17.38
N ASN A 384 -12.55 -24.25 18.70
CA ASN A 384 -12.07 -25.37 19.52
C ASN A 384 -13.10 -26.50 19.63
N ALA A 385 -12.68 -27.63 20.18
CA ALA A 385 -13.55 -28.79 20.37
C ALA A 385 -14.70 -28.54 21.37
N ASP A 386 -14.51 -27.61 22.32
CA ASP A 386 -15.50 -27.16 23.30
C ASP A 386 -16.43 -26.05 22.79
N TYR A 387 -16.42 -25.77 21.49
CA TYR A 387 -17.19 -24.72 20.81
C TYR A 387 -16.79 -23.28 21.14
N SER A 388 -15.73 -23.05 21.89
CA SER A 388 -15.09 -21.72 22.02
C SER A 388 -14.32 -21.35 20.76
N TYR A 389 -13.92 -20.08 20.69
CA TYR A 389 -13.04 -19.59 19.62
C TYR A 389 -11.74 -19.05 20.19
N SER A 390 -10.65 -19.32 19.49
CA SER A 390 -9.32 -18.80 19.79
C SER A 390 -8.91 -17.73 18.81
N VAL A 391 -8.19 -16.71 19.27
CA VAL A 391 -7.67 -15.63 18.38
C VAL A 391 -6.70 -16.21 17.35
N TRP A 392 -5.91 -17.18 17.77
CA TRP A 392 -4.91 -17.88 16.96
C TRP A 392 -5.28 -19.36 16.83
N LYS A 393 -4.95 -19.98 15.71
CA LYS A 393 -5.20 -21.42 15.50
C LYS A 393 -4.42 -22.23 16.54
N GLY A 394 -5.14 -23.08 17.27
CA GLY A 394 -4.54 -23.91 18.35
C GLY A 394 -4.20 -23.13 19.63
N GLY A 395 -4.54 -21.84 19.70
CA GLY A 395 -4.34 -21.02 20.89
C GLY A 395 -5.40 -21.25 21.98
N SER A 396 -5.25 -20.53 23.11
CA SER A 396 -6.21 -20.57 24.21
C SER A 396 -7.55 -19.96 23.81
N ALA A 397 -8.64 -20.54 24.32
CA ALA A 397 -9.99 -20.03 24.14
C ALA A 397 -10.13 -18.60 24.68
N SER A 398 -10.73 -17.69 23.92
CA SER A 398 -10.94 -16.29 24.29
C SER A 398 -12.43 -16.01 24.46
N THR A 399 -12.80 -15.44 25.62
CA THR A 399 -14.16 -14.96 25.89
C THR A 399 -14.54 -13.83 24.93
N TRP A 400 -13.64 -12.88 24.74
CA TRP A 400 -13.83 -11.75 23.84
C TRP A 400 -14.05 -12.20 22.39
N LEU A 401 -13.17 -13.08 21.87
CA LEU A 401 -13.31 -13.54 20.51
C LEU A 401 -14.55 -14.42 20.30
N THR A 402 -14.88 -15.28 21.26
CA THR A 402 -16.10 -16.11 21.20
C THR A 402 -17.36 -15.23 21.13
N ALA A 403 -17.40 -14.14 21.92
CA ALA A 403 -18.48 -13.17 21.86
C ALA A 403 -18.52 -12.43 20.49
N PHE A 404 -17.37 -12.09 19.94
CA PHE A 404 -17.28 -11.47 18.62
C PHE A 404 -17.71 -12.42 17.50
N ALA A 405 -17.25 -13.67 17.52
CA ALA A 405 -17.70 -14.69 16.59
C ALA A 405 -19.23 -14.87 16.65
N LEU A 406 -19.81 -14.97 17.85
CA LEU A 406 -21.26 -15.06 18.04
C LEU A 406 -22.02 -13.86 17.49
N ARG A 407 -21.50 -12.63 17.66
CA ARG A 407 -22.08 -11.43 17.06
C ARG A 407 -22.20 -11.58 15.55
N VAL A 408 -21.13 -11.98 14.89
CA VAL A 408 -21.09 -12.12 13.42
C VAL A 408 -21.90 -13.31 12.94
N LEU A 409 -21.76 -14.48 13.59
CA LEU A 409 -22.52 -15.71 13.27
C LEU A 409 -24.02 -15.48 13.42
N GLY A 410 -24.45 -14.81 14.51
CA GLY A 410 -25.85 -14.50 14.76
C GLY A 410 -26.44 -13.59 13.69
N GLN A 411 -25.68 -12.58 13.28
CA GLN A 411 -26.11 -11.68 12.20
C GLN A 411 -26.19 -12.39 10.85
N VAL A 412 -25.15 -13.13 10.47
CA VAL A 412 -25.08 -13.84 9.17
C VAL A 412 -26.16 -14.92 9.06
N ASN A 413 -26.57 -15.55 10.17
CA ASN A 413 -27.61 -16.60 10.20
C ASN A 413 -28.95 -16.14 9.61
N LYS A 414 -29.23 -14.82 9.60
CA LYS A 414 -30.43 -14.27 8.95
C LYS A 414 -30.51 -14.61 7.45
N TYR A 415 -29.36 -14.82 6.79
CA TYR A 415 -29.26 -14.99 5.34
C TYR A 415 -28.61 -16.30 4.91
N VAL A 416 -27.75 -16.84 5.76
CA VAL A 416 -26.99 -18.07 5.56
C VAL A 416 -27.16 -18.93 6.79
N GLU A 417 -27.97 -19.97 6.67
CA GLU A 417 -28.26 -20.91 7.75
C GLU A 417 -26.98 -21.53 8.33
N GLN A 418 -26.85 -21.53 9.63
CA GLN A 418 -25.72 -22.06 10.38
C GLN A 418 -26.16 -23.30 11.20
N ASN A 419 -25.15 -24.07 11.65
CA ASN A 419 -25.42 -25.17 12.56
C ASN A 419 -25.85 -24.62 13.92
N GLN A 420 -27.15 -24.69 14.22
CA GLN A 420 -27.76 -24.18 15.45
C GLN A 420 -27.09 -24.75 16.70
N ASN A 421 -26.81 -26.06 16.73
CA ASN A 421 -26.17 -26.70 17.89
C ASN A 421 -24.77 -26.12 18.18
N SER A 422 -24.01 -25.78 17.13
CA SER A 422 -22.70 -25.15 17.29
C SER A 422 -22.81 -23.78 17.97
N ILE A 423 -23.74 -22.94 17.52
CA ILE A 423 -23.97 -21.60 18.09
C ILE A 423 -24.49 -21.70 19.51
N CYS A 424 -25.43 -22.63 19.77
CA CYS A 424 -25.96 -22.87 21.12
C CYS A 424 -24.86 -23.28 22.10
N ASN A 425 -23.99 -24.19 21.70
CA ASN A 425 -22.89 -24.64 22.55
C ASN A 425 -21.88 -23.53 22.81
N SER A 426 -21.60 -22.66 21.82
CA SER A 426 -20.73 -21.48 22.02
C SER A 426 -21.36 -20.49 23.00
N LEU A 427 -22.68 -20.25 22.93
CA LEU A 427 -23.41 -19.40 23.88
C LEU A 427 -23.37 -19.99 25.29
N LEU A 428 -23.62 -21.29 25.43
CA LEU A 428 -23.57 -22.00 26.72
C LEU A 428 -22.15 -21.97 27.28
N TRP A 429 -21.11 -22.14 26.44
CA TRP A 429 -19.72 -22.06 26.88
C TRP A 429 -19.42 -20.71 27.57
N LEU A 430 -19.86 -19.58 27.00
CA LEU A 430 -19.70 -18.26 27.61
C LEU A 430 -20.41 -18.15 28.97
N VAL A 431 -21.69 -18.53 28.99
CA VAL A 431 -22.55 -18.32 30.15
C VAL A 431 -22.17 -19.26 31.30
N GLU A 432 -21.87 -20.51 31.04
CA GLU A 432 -21.60 -21.52 32.06
C GLU A 432 -20.21 -21.41 32.67
N ASN A 433 -19.20 -21.02 31.87
CA ASN A 433 -17.81 -21.08 32.31
C ASN A 433 -17.22 -19.70 32.65
N TYR A 434 -17.71 -18.62 32.05
CA TYR A 434 -17.04 -17.32 32.13
C TYR A 434 -17.89 -16.17 32.65
N GLN A 435 -19.18 -16.39 32.95
CA GLN A 435 -19.97 -15.44 33.70
C GLN A 435 -19.73 -15.61 35.22
N LEU A 436 -19.45 -14.51 35.90
CA LEU A 436 -19.28 -14.48 37.35
C LEU A 436 -20.67 -14.31 38.06
N ASP A 437 -20.71 -14.60 39.36
CA ASP A 437 -21.95 -14.53 40.15
C ASP A 437 -22.57 -13.11 40.14
N ASN A 438 -21.73 -12.08 40.05
CA ASN A 438 -22.19 -10.67 39.96
C ASN A 438 -22.72 -10.30 38.57
N GLY A 439 -22.75 -11.22 37.62
CA GLY A 439 -23.23 -11.00 36.26
C GLY A 439 -22.19 -10.55 35.25
N SER A 440 -20.98 -10.16 35.68
CA SER A 440 -19.90 -9.75 34.78
C SER A 440 -19.24 -10.96 34.08
N PHE A 441 -18.53 -10.72 32.99
CA PHE A 441 -17.75 -11.75 32.30
C PHE A 441 -16.24 -11.55 32.51
N LYS A 442 -15.50 -12.67 32.57
CA LYS A 442 -14.03 -12.67 32.65
C LYS A 442 -13.39 -13.22 31.39
N GLU A 443 -12.21 -12.69 31.01
CA GLU A 443 -11.41 -13.24 29.90
C GLU A 443 -10.68 -14.51 30.35
N ASN A 444 -10.67 -15.51 29.46
CA ASN A 444 -9.99 -16.79 29.70
C ASN A 444 -8.54 -16.79 29.21
N SER A 445 -8.28 -16.05 28.13
CA SER A 445 -6.96 -15.99 27.48
C SER A 445 -6.10 -14.84 28.00
N GLN A 446 -4.83 -14.84 27.60
CA GLN A 446 -3.94 -13.68 27.81
C GLN A 446 -4.17 -12.57 26.79
N TYR A 447 -5.10 -12.76 25.84
CA TYR A 447 -5.37 -11.79 24.81
C TYR A 447 -6.08 -10.55 25.36
N GLN A 448 -5.48 -9.41 25.13
CA GLN A 448 -6.06 -8.12 25.50
C GLN A 448 -6.24 -7.26 24.25
N PRO A 449 -7.46 -7.19 23.69
CA PRO A 449 -7.71 -6.41 22.47
C PRO A 449 -7.55 -4.91 22.74
N ILE A 450 -7.94 -4.45 23.93
CA ILE A 450 -7.93 -3.05 24.29
C ILE A 450 -7.37 -2.90 25.71
N LYS A 451 -6.50 -1.91 25.87
CA LYS A 451 -6.08 -1.42 27.17
C LYS A 451 -6.87 -0.15 27.50
N LEU A 452 -7.65 -0.21 28.56
CA LEU A 452 -8.33 0.96 29.09
C LEU A 452 -7.43 1.69 30.08
N GLN A 453 -7.42 3.00 30.00
CA GLN A 453 -6.57 3.84 30.83
C GLN A 453 -7.19 4.01 32.22
N GLY A 454 -6.35 3.98 33.23
CA GLY A 454 -6.72 4.19 34.61
C GLY A 454 -5.71 3.58 35.58
N THR A 455 -5.74 4.03 36.85
CA THR A 455 -4.98 3.37 37.91
C THR A 455 -5.71 2.12 38.36
N LEU A 456 -4.98 1.09 38.84
CA LEU A 456 -5.59 -0.02 39.57
C LEU A 456 -6.33 0.53 40.82
N PRO A 457 -7.59 0.27 41.12
CA PRO A 457 -8.54 -0.71 40.54
C PRO A 457 -9.48 -0.15 39.47
N VAL A 458 -9.36 1.11 39.05
CA VAL A 458 -10.25 1.74 38.08
C VAL A 458 -10.15 1.03 36.73
N GLU A 459 -8.92 0.75 36.30
CA GLU A 459 -8.66 -0.01 35.05
C GLU A 459 -9.35 -1.38 35.07
N ALA A 460 -9.26 -2.12 36.16
CA ALA A 460 -9.88 -3.44 36.30
C ALA A 460 -11.41 -3.37 36.19
N ARG A 461 -12.04 -2.33 36.75
CA ARG A 461 -13.48 -2.10 36.64
C ARG A 461 -13.89 -1.73 35.21
N GLU A 462 -13.17 -0.82 34.59
CA GLU A 462 -13.42 -0.40 33.19
C GLU A 462 -13.28 -1.60 32.23
N ASN A 463 -12.26 -2.43 32.41
CA ASN A 463 -12.05 -3.65 31.61
C ASN A 463 -13.20 -4.66 31.83
N SER A 464 -13.68 -4.83 33.06
CA SER A 464 -14.81 -5.71 33.37
C SER A 464 -16.12 -5.21 32.74
N LEU A 465 -16.38 -3.90 32.79
CA LEU A 465 -17.53 -3.27 32.13
C LEU A 465 -17.44 -3.44 30.59
N TYR A 466 -16.28 -3.16 30.01
CA TYR A 466 -16.07 -3.30 28.59
C TYR A 466 -16.32 -4.74 28.11
N LEU A 467 -15.66 -5.72 28.75
CA LEU A 467 -15.80 -7.12 28.34
C LEU A 467 -17.24 -7.62 28.52
N THR A 468 -17.90 -7.22 29.60
CA THR A 468 -19.29 -7.61 29.86
C THR A 468 -20.21 -7.00 28.81
N ALA A 469 -20.09 -5.70 28.50
CA ALA A 469 -20.89 -5.05 27.46
C ALA A 469 -20.65 -5.67 26.09
N PHE A 470 -19.40 -5.93 25.73
CA PHE A 470 -19.04 -6.58 24.47
C PHE A 470 -19.62 -7.98 24.34
N THR A 471 -19.54 -8.78 25.43
CA THR A 471 -20.10 -10.14 25.47
C THR A 471 -21.63 -10.13 25.38
N VAL A 472 -22.29 -9.21 26.07
CA VAL A 472 -23.77 -9.03 25.99
C VAL A 472 -24.19 -8.70 24.55
N ILE A 473 -23.46 -7.83 23.85
CA ILE A 473 -23.75 -7.52 22.43
C ILE A 473 -23.66 -8.81 21.59
N GLY A 474 -22.62 -9.59 21.77
CA GLY A 474 -22.42 -10.86 21.05
C GLY A 474 -23.56 -11.85 21.31
N ILE A 475 -23.90 -12.08 22.58
CA ILE A 475 -24.97 -13.00 22.98
C ILE A 475 -26.33 -12.54 22.42
N ARG A 476 -26.68 -11.25 22.52
CA ARG A 476 -27.96 -10.72 22.03
C ARG A 476 -28.12 -10.85 20.51
N LYS A 477 -27.04 -10.64 19.76
CA LYS A 477 -27.07 -10.81 18.29
C LYS A 477 -27.25 -12.27 17.84
N ALA A 478 -26.93 -13.25 18.69
CA ALA A 478 -27.10 -14.68 18.43
C ALA A 478 -28.26 -15.31 19.20
N PHE A 479 -28.92 -14.59 20.11
CA PHE A 479 -29.95 -15.12 21.04
C PHE A 479 -31.13 -15.79 20.32
N ASP A 480 -31.60 -15.20 19.23
CA ASP A 480 -32.76 -15.71 18.48
C ASP A 480 -32.56 -17.11 17.89
N ILE A 481 -31.30 -17.52 17.75
CA ILE A 481 -30.94 -18.87 17.25
C ILE A 481 -31.07 -19.92 18.33
N CYS A 482 -30.83 -19.52 19.60
CA CYS A 482 -30.85 -20.41 20.76
C CYS A 482 -31.49 -19.73 21.98
N PRO A 483 -32.81 -19.55 22.02
CA PRO A 483 -33.51 -18.85 23.10
C PRO A 483 -33.72 -19.76 24.32
N LEU A 484 -32.64 -20.10 25.00
CA LEU A 484 -32.69 -20.91 26.23
C LEU A 484 -32.86 -20.01 27.47
N VAL A 485 -33.68 -20.48 28.42
CA VAL A 485 -33.92 -19.77 29.70
C VAL A 485 -32.63 -19.49 30.45
N LYS A 486 -31.65 -20.37 30.36
CA LYS A 486 -30.34 -20.17 30.99
C LYS A 486 -29.60 -18.97 30.44
N ILE A 487 -29.63 -18.77 29.10
CA ILE A 487 -29.01 -17.63 28.42
C ILE A 487 -29.75 -16.34 28.75
N ASP A 488 -31.08 -16.38 28.78
CA ASP A 488 -31.88 -15.22 29.14
C ASP A 488 -31.61 -14.77 30.59
N THR A 489 -31.55 -15.73 31.55
CA THR A 489 -31.17 -15.44 32.94
C THR A 489 -29.77 -14.82 33.04
N ALA A 490 -28.83 -15.31 32.24
CA ALA A 490 -27.48 -14.78 32.21
C ALA A 490 -27.43 -13.34 31.65
N LEU A 491 -28.24 -13.03 30.62
CA LEU A 491 -28.39 -11.67 30.09
C LEU A 491 -28.97 -10.73 31.12
N ILE A 492 -30.00 -11.14 31.90
CA ILE A 492 -30.58 -10.34 32.97
C ILE A 492 -29.54 -10.00 34.04
N LYS A 493 -28.72 -10.98 34.46
CA LYS A 493 -27.64 -10.74 35.42
C LYS A 493 -26.61 -9.74 34.89
N ALA A 494 -26.21 -9.88 33.62
CA ALA A 494 -25.25 -8.99 33.00
C ALA A 494 -25.79 -7.57 32.80
N ASP A 495 -27.06 -7.43 32.43
CA ASP A 495 -27.73 -6.12 32.36
C ASP A 495 -27.77 -5.44 33.72
N ASN A 496 -28.10 -6.14 34.78
CA ASN A 496 -28.08 -5.59 36.14
C ASN A 496 -26.68 -5.11 36.52
N PHE A 497 -25.64 -5.91 36.25
CA PHE A 497 -24.27 -5.50 36.47
C PHE A 497 -23.91 -4.21 35.71
N LEU A 498 -24.29 -4.10 34.42
CA LEU A 498 -24.05 -2.91 33.63
C LEU A 498 -24.84 -1.71 34.14
N LEU A 499 -26.12 -1.87 34.49
CA LEU A 499 -26.96 -0.78 35.01
C LEU A 499 -26.42 -0.20 36.31
N GLU A 500 -25.91 -1.04 37.22
CA GLU A 500 -25.36 -0.63 38.50
C GLU A 500 -23.98 0.03 38.41
N ASN A 501 -23.13 -0.43 37.50
CA ASN A 501 -21.69 -0.08 37.45
C ASN A 501 -21.28 0.90 36.34
N THR A 502 -22.14 1.21 35.35
CA THR A 502 -21.77 2.06 34.23
C THR A 502 -21.70 3.55 34.57
N LEU A 503 -22.59 4.09 35.39
CA LEU A 503 -22.61 5.54 35.67
C LEU A 503 -21.32 6.07 36.34
N PRO A 504 -20.64 5.32 37.24
CA PRO A 504 -19.34 5.73 37.77
C PRO A 504 -18.16 5.56 36.79
N ALA A 505 -18.41 5.15 35.53
CA ALA A 505 -17.36 4.99 34.53
C ALA A 505 -16.63 6.31 34.25
N GLN A 506 -15.32 6.25 34.14
CA GLN A 506 -14.46 7.41 33.84
C GLN A 506 -14.22 7.55 32.34
N SER A 507 -14.29 6.43 31.62
CA SER A 507 -14.08 6.40 30.16
C SER A 507 -15.38 6.61 29.39
N THR A 508 -15.43 7.61 28.54
CA THR A 508 -16.55 7.85 27.61
C THR A 508 -16.77 6.64 26.69
N PHE A 509 -15.70 5.91 26.37
CA PHE A 509 -15.78 4.70 25.58
C PHE A 509 -16.56 3.59 26.29
N THR A 510 -16.23 3.33 27.56
CA THR A 510 -16.94 2.32 28.38
C THR A 510 -18.42 2.69 28.58
N LEU A 511 -18.70 3.98 28.77
CA LEU A 511 -20.06 4.50 28.84
C LEU A 511 -20.81 4.24 27.51
N ALA A 512 -20.19 4.47 26.35
CA ALA A 512 -20.84 4.30 25.06
C ALA A 512 -21.14 2.83 24.72
N ILE A 513 -20.18 1.91 24.92
CA ILE A 513 -20.41 0.48 24.67
C ILE A 513 -21.45 -0.12 25.61
N SER A 514 -21.45 0.27 26.90
CA SER A 514 -22.44 -0.17 27.86
C SER A 514 -23.83 0.32 27.51
N ALA A 515 -23.96 1.59 27.10
CA ALA A 515 -25.23 2.14 26.62
C ALA A 515 -25.74 1.37 25.39
N TYR A 516 -24.86 1.00 24.44
CA TYR A 516 -25.26 0.19 23.28
C TYR A 516 -25.71 -1.21 23.69
N ALA A 517 -24.95 -1.90 24.55
CA ALA A 517 -25.31 -3.22 25.04
C ALA A 517 -26.70 -3.22 25.70
N LEU A 518 -26.95 -2.27 26.59
CA LEU A 518 -28.23 -2.11 27.25
C LEU A 518 -29.37 -1.69 26.29
N SER A 519 -29.07 -0.91 25.23
CA SER A 519 -30.07 -0.50 24.26
C SER A 519 -30.63 -1.65 23.41
N LEU A 520 -29.96 -2.80 23.39
CA LEU A 520 -30.43 -4.03 22.76
C LEU A 520 -31.42 -4.80 23.67
N GLY A 521 -31.54 -4.42 24.97
CA GLY A 521 -32.43 -5.04 25.94
C GLY A 521 -33.61 -4.16 26.32
N ASP A 522 -33.93 -4.07 27.63
CA ASP A 522 -35.02 -3.26 28.15
C ASP A 522 -34.66 -1.76 28.16
N LYS A 523 -35.31 -1.01 27.27
CA LYS A 523 -35.12 0.44 27.10
C LYS A 523 -35.91 1.27 28.07
N THR A 524 -36.80 0.64 28.85
CA THR A 524 -37.70 1.36 29.77
C THR A 524 -37.08 1.63 31.15
N HIS A 525 -35.99 0.94 31.49
CA HIS A 525 -35.36 1.02 32.81
C HIS A 525 -34.83 2.44 33.10
N PRO A 526 -35.12 3.01 34.30
CA PRO A 526 -34.74 4.39 34.63
C PRO A 526 -33.22 4.64 34.59
N GLN A 527 -32.41 3.69 35.08
CA GLN A 527 -30.93 3.82 35.04
C GLN A 527 -30.40 3.83 33.64
N PHE A 528 -30.96 3.07 32.68
CA PHE A 528 -30.60 3.13 31.29
C PHE A 528 -30.81 4.55 30.71
N ARG A 529 -31.94 5.20 31.03
CA ARG A 529 -32.18 6.60 30.58
C ARG A 529 -31.14 7.56 31.17
N SER A 530 -30.70 7.32 32.42
CA SER A 530 -29.65 8.12 33.05
C SER A 530 -28.30 7.92 32.36
N ILE A 531 -27.96 6.68 31.99
CA ILE A 531 -26.75 6.34 31.21
C ILE A 531 -26.76 7.04 29.84
N VAL A 532 -27.88 6.96 29.11
CA VAL A 532 -28.02 7.64 27.81
C VAL A 532 -27.92 9.16 27.97
N SER A 533 -28.49 9.72 29.02
CA SER A 533 -28.37 11.16 29.29
C SER A 533 -26.95 11.59 29.63
N ALA A 534 -26.19 10.74 30.35
CA ALA A 534 -24.76 10.95 30.59
C ALA A 534 -23.97 10.89 29.28
N LEU A 535 -24.21 9.88 28.45
CA LEU A 535 -23.54 9.74 27.14
C LEU A 535 -23.81 10.96 26.24
N LYS A 536 -25.03 11.47 26.20
CA LYS A 536 -25.38 12.68 25.45
C LYS A 536 -24.67 13.94 25.93
N ARG A 537 -24.39 14.06 27.24
CA ARG A 537 -23.64 15.20 27.83
C ARG A 537 -22.16 15.19 27.45
N GLU A 538 -21.57 14.01 27.30
CA GLU A 538 -20.17 13.85 26.88
C GLU A 538 -19.95 14.11 25.36
N ALA A 539 -21.02 14.32 24.60
CA ALA A 539 -20.94 14.59 23.18
C ALA A 539 -20.29 15.95 22.91
N LEU A 540 -19.28 15.95 22.08
CA LEU A 540 -18.68 17.15 21.51
C LEU A 540 -19.49 17.62 20.31
N VAL A 541 -19.88 18.90 20.32
CA VAL A 541 -20.72 19.50 19.28
C VAL A 541 -19.98 20.66 18.65
N LYS A 542 -19.98 20.72 17.33
CA LYS A 542 -19.43 21.83 16.56
C LYS A 542 -20.51 22.47 15.69
N GLY A 543 -20.60 23.79 15.76
CA GLY A 543 -21.61 24.59 15.06
C GLY A 543 -22.88 24.83 15.85
N ASN A 544 -23.60 25.92 15.50
CA ASN A 544 -24.92 26.25 16.03
C ASN A 544 -25.80 26.71 14.85
N PRO A 545 -26.70 25.88 14.33
CA PRO A 545 -27.06 24.53 14.78
C PRO A 545 -25.91 23.51 14.62
N PRO A 546 -25.97 22.35 15.33
CA PRO A 546 -24.92 21.33 15.29
C PRO A 546 -24.61 20.85 13.88
N ILE A 547 -23.35 21.04 13.43
CA ILE A 547 -22.84 20.54 12.14
C ILE A 547 -22.22 19.17 12.30
N TYR A 548 -21.44 18.99 13.38
CA TYR A 548 -20.82 17.73 13.76
C TYR A 548 -21.15 17.40 15.22
N ARG A 549 -21.27 16.12 15.51
CA ARG A 549 -21.37 15.56 16.85
C ARG A 549 -20.58 14.28 16.91
N PHE A 550 -19.68 14.16 17.88
CA PHE A 550 -18.81 13.01 18.08
C PHE A 550 -18.38 12.90 19.54
N TRP A 551 -17.79 11.77 19.90
CA TRP A 551 -17.32 11.52 21.26
C TRP A 551 -15.81 11.34 21.25
N LYS A 552 -15.14 11.92 22.24
CA LYS A 552 -13.72 11.84 22.47
C LYS A 552 -13.50 11.12 23.79
N ASP A 553 -12.48 10.29 23.87
CA ASP A 553 -12.09 9.74 25.17
C ASP A 553 -11.40 10.84 25.99
N ASN A 554 -11.72 10.95 27.27
CA ASN A 554 -11.32 12.06 28.16
C ASN A 554 -9.81 12.24 28.31
N LEU A 555 -9.00 11.29 27.80
CA LEU A 555 -7.58 11.18 28.01
C LEU A 555 -6.72 11.70 26.83
N GLN A 556 -7.30 12.36 25.83
CA GLN A 556 -6.55 12.88 24.68
C GLN A 556 -6.62 14.41 24.55
N HIS A 557 -5.47 15.06 24.79
CA HIS A 557 -5.30 16.52 24.84
C HIS A 557 -5.01 17.21 23.50
N LYS A 558 -5.38 16.68 22.35
CA LYS A 558 -5.21 17.44 21.08
C LYS A 558 -6.54 17.89 20.53
N ASP A 559 -6.60 19.17 20.13
CA ASP A 559 -7.70 19.82 19.42
C ASP A 559 -8.06 19.14 18.10
N SER A 560 -8.72 18.00 18.18
CA SER A 560 -9.30 17.30 17.03
C SER A 560 -10.76 17.73 16.83
N SER A 561 -10.94 19.01 16.58
CA SER A 561 -12.27 19.61 16.40
C SER A 561 -12.78 19.54 14.95
N VAL A 562 -12.04 18.93 14.04
CA VAL A 562 -12.34 18.89 12.61
C VAL A 562 -12.33 17.43 12.15
N PRO A 563 -13.26 17.00 11.25
CA PRO A 563 -13.14 15.72 10.56
C PRO A 563 -11.75 15.53 9.95
N ASN A 564 -11.32 14.26 9.80
CA ASN A 564 -10.00 13.82 9.31
C ASN A 564 -8.84 13.99 10.31
N THR A 565 -9.14 14.19 11.59
CA THR A 565 -8.18 14.20 12.70
C THR A 565 -8.57 13.24 13.82
N GLY A 566 -9.54 12.36 13.58
CA GLY A 566 -10.01 11.36 14.52
C GLY A 566 -8.98 10.27 14.81
N THR A 567 -9.29 9.42 15.78
CA THR A 567 -8.54 8.22 16.15
C THR A 567 -9.47 7.01 16.11
N ALA A 568 -8.89 5.79 16.07
CA ALA A 568 -9.68 4.55 16.15
C ALA A 568 -10.67 4.57 17.32
N ARG A 569 -10.22 5.02 18.49
CA ARG A 569 -11.06 5.10 19.68
C ARG A 569 -12.21 6.09 19.55
N MET A 570 -11.98 7.27 18.95
CA MET A 570 -13.04 8.26 18.72
C MET A 570 -14.10 7.73 17.77
N VAL A 571 -13.69 7.07 16.69
CA VAL A 571 -14.63 6.48 15.73
C VAL A 571 -15.44 5.38 16.38
N GLU A 572 -14.81 4.47 17.12
CA GLU A 572 -15.48 3.36 17.80
C GLU A 572 -16.49 3.87 18.86
N THR A 573 -16.07 4.82 19.71
CA THR A 573 -16.95 5.44 20.71
C THR A 573 -18.15 6.13 20.07
N THR A 574 -17.92 6.90 19.00
CA THR A 574 -18.96 7.59 18.26
C THR A 574 -19.92 6.61 17.57
N ALA A 575 -19.40 5.49 17.06
CA ALA A 575 -20.22 4.44 16.46
C ALA A 575 -21.14 3.75 17.48
N TYR A 576 -20.65 3.44 18.70
CA TYR A 576 -21.51 2.90 19.75
C TYR A 576 -22.59 3.89 20.21
N ALA A 577 -22.24 5.17 20.33
CA ALA A 577 -23.21 6.22 20.64
C ALA A 577 -24.27 6.41 19.54
N LEU A 578 -23.84 6.30 18.26
CA LEU A 578 -24.76 6.29 17.12
C LEU A 578 -25.72 5.12 17.18
N LEU A 579 -25.20 3.88 17.34
CA LEU A 579 -26.01 2.66 17.40
C LEU A 579 -27.03 2.71 18.56
N THR A 580 -26.61 3.24 19.72
CA THR A 580 -27.52 3.49 20.86
C THR A 580 -28.68 4.42 20.47
N SER A 581 -28.37 5.55 19.84
CA SER A 581 -29.37 6.55 19.45
C SER A 581 -30.27 6.06 18.32
N LEU A 582 -29.77 5.25 17.38
CA LEU A 582 -30.56 4.58 16.34
C LEU A 582 -31.56 3.58 16.93
N ASN A 583 -31.13 2.79 17.92
CA ASN A 583 -32.03 1.89 18.67
C ASN A 583 -33.14 2.63 19.42
N LEU A 584 -32.90 3.89 19.79
CA LEU A 584 -33.89 4.79 20.40
C LEU A 584 -34.70 5.57 19.36
N LYS A 585 -34.43 5.41 18.08
CA LYS A 585 -35.08 6.11 16.94
C LYS A 585 -34.94 7.64 16.99
N ASP A 586 -33.86 8.15 17.57
CA ASP A 586 -33.60 9.60 17.69
C ASP A 586 -32.85 10.14 16.47
N ILE A 587 -33.54 10.12 15.30
CA ILE A 587 -32.96 10.41 13.99
C ILE A 587 -32.38 11.84 13.91
N ASN A 588 -33.07 12.83 14.43
CA ASN A 588 -32.60 14.23 14.37
C ASN A 588 -31.30 14.44 15.16
N TYR A 589 -31.13 13.70 16.25
CA TYR A 589 -29.92 13.76 17.06
C TYR A 589 -28.71 13.17 16.35
N VAL A 590 -28.89 12.15 15.52
CA VAL A 590 -27.78 11.41 14.91
C VAL A 590 -27.29 12.02 13.58
N ASN A 591 -28.04 12.91 12.92
CA ASN A 591 -27.64 13.50 11.65
C ASN A 591 -26.21 14.12 11.68
N PRO A 592 -25.84 14.95 12.68
CA PRO A 592 -24.47 15.46 12.79
C PRO A 592 -23.42 14.38 13.09
N VAL A 593 -23.82 13.25 13.72
CA VAL A 593 -22.95 12.11 13.98
C VAL A 593 -22.63 11.39 12.67
N ILE A 594 -23.65 11.12 11.87
CA ILE A 594 -23.51 10.49 10.55
C ILE A 594 -22.61 11.32 9.65
N LYS A 595 -22.79 12.65 9.65
CA LYS A 595 -21.94 13.55 8.87
C LYS A 595 -20.47 13.44 9.29
N TRP A 596 -20.19 13.43 10.59
CA TRP A 596 -18.83 13.30 11.10
C TRP A 596 -18.23 11.94 10.71
N LEU A 597 -18.93 10.83 10.92
CA LEU A 597 -18.46 9.49 10.55
C LEU A 597 -18.24 9.34 9.04
N SER A 598 -19.15 9.85 8.21
CA SER A 598 -19.01 9.77 6.75
C SER A 598 -17.82 10.55 6.23
N GLU A 599 -17.43 11.63 6.88
CA GLU A 599 -16.25 12.43 6.52
C GLU A 599 -14.94 11.85 7.11
N GLU A 600 -14.99 11.08 8.22
CA GLU A 600 -13.86 10.32 8.77
C GLU A 600 -13.57 9.02 8.01
N GLN A 601 -14.52 8.50 7.25
CA GLN A 601 -14.38 7.28 6.48
C GLN A 601 -13.24 7.42 5.44
N ARG A 602 -12.46 6.35 5.26
CA ARG A 602 -11.37 6.29 4.31
C ARG A 602 -11.82 5.74 2.97
N TYR A 603 -11.04 5.99 1.94
CA TYR A 603 -11.21 5.32 0.65
C TYR A 603 -11.21 3.80 0.85
N GLY A 604 -12.18 3.13 0.24
CA GLY A 604 -12.42 1.69 0.44
C GLY A 604 -13.39 1.36 1.58
N GLY A 605 -13.85 2.36 2.34
CA GLY A 605 -14.94 2.21 3.31
C GLY A 605 -14.53 1.85 4.73
N GLY A 606 -13.24 1.64 4.99
CA GLY A 606 -12.69 1.38 6.33
C GLY A 606 -12.45 2.66 7.13
N PHE A 607 -11.95 2.47 8.36
CA PHE A 607 -11.51 3.54 9.26
C PHE A 607 -10.07 3.27 9.71
N TYR A 608 -9.79 3.20 11.00
CA TYR A 608 -8.43 3.06 11.53
C TYR A 608 -8.07 1.61 11.83
N SER A 609 -8.98 0.85 12.44
CA SER A 609 -8.78 -0.54 12.88
C SER A 609 -10.00 -1.41 12.56
N THR A 610 -10.04 -2.63 13.12
CA THR A 610 -11.13 -3.58 12.90
C THR A 610 -12.42 -3.16 13.60
N GLN A 611 -12.37 -2.88 14.90
CA GLN A 611 -13.58 -2.65 15.72
C GLN A 611 -14.27 -1.32 15.40
N ASP A 612 -13.53 -0.25 15.22
CA ASP A 612 -14.08 1.04 14.79
C ASP A 612 -14.73 0.93 13.40
N THR A 613 -14.10 0.21 12.47
CA THR A 613 -14.64 -0.02 11.14
C THR A 613 -15.94 -0.83 11.18
N ILE A 614 -15.98 -1.94 11.93
CA ILE A 614 -17.18 -2.78 12.05
C ILE A 614 -18.36 -2.01 12.63
N ASN A 615 -18.14 -1.31 13.74
CA ASN A 615 -19.19 -0.58 14.42
C ASN A 615 -19.70 0.63 13.60
N ALA A 616 -18.78 1.33 12.93
CA ALA A 616 -19.14 2.42 12.04
C ALA A 616 -19.94 1.94 10.82
N ILE A 617 -19.51 0.83 10.17
CA ILE A 617 -20.25 0.22 9.06
C ILE A 617 -21.65 -0.20 9.49
N GLU A 618 -21.80 -0.84 10.68
CA GLU A 618 -23.11 -1.17 11.24
C GLU A 618 -23.98 0.09 11.38
N GLY A 619 -23.45 1.13 12.02
CA GLY A 619 -24.19 2.37 12.25
C GLY A 619 -24.59 3.08 10.95
N LEU A 620 -23.69 3.19 9.98
CA LEU A 620 -23.99 3.81 8.68
C LEU A 620 -25.04 3.01 7.89
N THR A 621 -24.97 1.68 7.96
CA THR A 621 -25.93 0.79 7.28
C THR A 621 -27.31 0.88 7.91
N GLU A 622 -27.40 0.76 9.24
CA GLU A 622 -28.68 0.85 9.96
C GLU A 622 -29.35 2.21 9.76
N TYR A 623 -28.56 3.31 9.83
CA TYR A 623 -29.10 4.64 9.52
C TYR A 623 -29.64 4.71 8.09
N SER A 624 -28.92 4.16 7.11
CA SER A 624 -29.31 4.18 5.70
C SER A 624 -30.61 3.39 5.45
N LEU A 625 -30.90 2.37 6.26
CA LEU A 625 -32.15 1.60 6.21
C LEU A 625 -33.31 2.29 6.93
N LEU A 626 -33.05 3.04 8.00
CA LEU A 626 -34.08 3.72 8.79
C LEU A 626 -34.56 5.04 8.16
N VAL A 627 -33.67 5.74 7.47
CA VAL A 627 -33.97 7.05 6.88
C VAL A 627 -34.31 6.89 5.41
N LYS A 628 -35.50 7.38 5.03
CA LYS A 628 -35.89 7.40 3.61
C LYS A 628 -34.93 8.31 2.85
N GLN A 629 -34.11 7.72 2.00
CA GLN A 629 -33.16 8.45 1.20
C GLN A 629 -33.87 9.27 0.12
N LEU A 630 -33.44 10.52 -0.09
CA LEU A 630 -33.85 11.31 -1.23
C LEU A 630 -33.26 10.71 -2.51
N ARG A 631 -34.04 10.78 -3.59
CA ARG A 631 -33.58 10.36 -4.92
C ARG A 631 -32.28 11.09 -5.27
N LEU A 632 -31.28 10.33 -5.64
CA LEU A 632 -29.98 10.88 -6.04
C LEU A 632 -30.05 11.46 -7.45
N SER A 633 -29.85 12.76 -7.56
CA SER A 633 -29.72 13.47 -8.81
C SER A 633 -28.82 14.68 -8.59
N MET A 634 -27.52 14.52 -8.90
CA MET A 634 -26.51 15.51 -8.56
C MET A 634 -25.41 15.53 -9.62
N ASP A 635 -25.10 16.71 -10.16
CA ASP A 635 -23.88 16.93 -10.94
C ASP A 635 -22.80 17.49 -10.03
N ILE A 636 -21.67 16.79 -9.98
CA ILE A 636 -20.55 17.15 -9.09
C ILE A 636 -19.37 17.52 -9.97
N ASP A 637 -19.00 18.80 -9.90
CA ASP A 637 -17.82 19.33 -10.56
C ASP A 637 -16.61 19.28 -9.63
N VAL A 638 -15.54 18.67 -10.10
CA VAL A 638 -14.25 18.65 -9.44
C VAL A 638 -13.26 19.45 -10.28
N SER A 639 -12.67 20.48 -9.69
CA SER A 639 -11.72 21.36 -10.35
C SER A 639 -10.51 21.65 -9.47
N TYR A 640 -9.41 21.95 -10.11
CA TYR A 640 -8.28 22.60 -9.44
C TYR A 640 -8.64 24.07 -9.16
N LYS A 641 -8.12 24.59 -8.08
CA LYS A 641 -8.39 25.99 -7.69
C LYS A 641 -7.82 27.00 -8.70
N HIS A 642 -6.65 26.70 -9.27
CA HIS A 642 -5.92 27.59 -10.18
C HIS A 642 -5.70 27.00 -11.58
N LYS A 643 -5.85 25.67 -11.74
CA LYS A 643 -5.42 24.95 -12.96
C LYS A 643 -6.57 24.36 -13.79
N GLY A 644 -7.83 24.72 -13.51
CA GLY A 644 -9.00 24.33 -14.32
C GLY A 644 -9.73 23.07 -13.87
N ALA A 645 -10.57 22.49 -14.75
CA ALA A 645 -11.41 21.35 -14.44
C ALA A 645 -10.62 20.04 -14.40
N LEU A 646 -10.94 19.18 -13.42
CA LEU A 646 -10.40 17.82 -13.31
C LEU A 646 -11.39 16.79 -13.85
N HIS A 647 -12.62 16.75 -13.31
CA HIS A 647 -13.61 15.75 -13.66
C HIS A 647 -15.03 16.22 -13.30
N ASN A 648 -16.02 15.69 -14.03
CA ASN A 648 -17.45 15.88 -13.70
C ASN A 648 -18.11 14.52 -13.47
N TYR A 649 -18.84 14.38 -12.36
CA TYR A 649 -19.60 13.20 -12.01
C TYR A 649 -21.10 13.47 -12.11
N LYS A 650 -21.80 12.74 -12.96
CA LYS A 650 -23.28 12.72 -12.99
C LYS A 650 -23.78 11.59 -12.12
N MET A 651 -24.17 11.93 -10.88
CA MET A 651 -24.62 10.97 -9.89
C MET A 651 -26.15 10.81 -9.95
N THR A 652 -26.57 9.57 -10.09
CA THR A 652 -28.00 9.18 -10.13
C THR A 652 -28.19 7.88 -9.35
N ASP A 653 -29.43 7.50 -9.07
CA ASP A 653 -29.75 6.24 -8.39
C ASP A 653 -29.18 4.99 -9.10
N LYS A 654 -28.90 5.09 -10.40
CA LYS A 654 -28.27 4.02 -11.20
C LYS A 654 -26.75 4.18 -11.34
N ASN A 655 -26.22 5.39 -11.19
CA ASN A 655 -24.80 5.70 -11.30
C ASN A 655 -24.34 6.45 -10.04
N PHE A 656 -24.27 5.74 -8.93
CA PHE A 656 -23.93 6.30 -7.61
C PHE A 656 -22.48 5.95 -7.18
N LEU A 657 -21.80 5.03 -7.88
CA LEU A 657 -20.41 4.67 -7.65
C LEU A 657 -19.51 5.37 -8.67
N GLY A 658 -19.10 6.60 -8.39
CA GLY A 658 -18.14 7.30 -9.22
C GLY A 658 -16.81 6.52 -9.29
N ARG A 659 -16.20 6.47 -10.47
CA ARG A 659 -14.87 5.86 -10.64
C ARG A 659 -13.82 6.72 -9.94
N PRO A 660 -12.87 6.14 -9.20
CA PRO A 660 -11.77 6.90 -8.63
C PRO A 660 -10.95 7.58 -9.73
N VAL A 661 -10.53 8.81 -9.47
CA VAL A 661 -9.71 9.61 -10.38
C VAL A 661 -8.41 10.00 -9.69
N GLU A 662 -7.30 9.83 -10.40
CA GLU A 662 -5.99 10.29 -9.94
C GLU A 662 -5.85 11.79 -10.16
N VAL A 663 -5.41 12.50 -9.13
CA VAL A 663 -5.20 13.94 -9.14
C VAL A 663 -3.75 14.20 -9.54
N LEU A 664 -3.54 14.58 -10.79
CA LEU A 664 -2.21 14.69 -11.39
C LEU A 664 -1.49 16.03 -11.09
N LEU A 665 -2.22 17.10 -10.81
CA LEU A 665 -1.63 18.42 -10.59
C LEU A 665 -1.56 18.80 -9.12
N ASN A 666 -0.51 19.50 -8.76
CA ASN A 666 -0.26 20.00 -7.41
C ASN A 666 -1.04 21.30 -7.19
N ASP A 667 -2.28 21.19 -6.78
CA ASP A 667 -3.17 22.32 -6.50
C ASP A 667 -4.25 21.95 -5.47
N ASP A 668 -4.87 22.96 -4.87
CA ASP A 668 -6.07 22.77 -4.07
C ASP A 668 -7.21 22.26 -4.96
N LEU A 669 -8.01 21.32 -4.45
CA LEU A 669 -9.20 20.84 -5.16
C LEU A 669 -10.45 21.53 -4.65
N ILE A 670 -11.32 21.91 -5.56
CA ILE A 670 -12.66 22.42 -5.28
C ILE A 670 -13.66 21.40 -5.80
N VAL A 671 -14.53 20.94 -4.90
CA VAL A 671 -15.63 20.05 -5.24
C VAL A 671 -16.92 20.82 -5.03
N SER A 672 -17.76 20.88 -6.03
CA SER A 672 -18.99 21.66 -5.97
C SER A 672 -20.15 20.95 -6.70
N THR A 673 -21.36 21.24 -6.24
CA THR A 673 -22.60 20.80 -6.85
C THR A 673 -23.62 21.93 -6.90
N GLY A 674 -24.55 21.87 -7.85
CA GLY A 674 -25.65 22.85 -7.99
C GLY A 674 -26.86 22.52 -7.10
N PHE A 675 -28.05 22.66 -7.66
CA PHE A 675 -29.33 22.41 -6.99
C PHE A 675 -29.78 20.95 -7.01
N GLY A 676 -28.86 20.01 -6.86
CA GLY A 676 -29.18 18.59 -6.86
C GLY A 676 -29.99 18.10 -5.66
N SER A 677 -30.23 16.80 -5.62
CA SER A 677 -30.87 16.10 -4.50
C SER A 677 -30.09 14.85 -4.14
N GLY A 678 -30.23 14.38 -2.91
CA GLY A 678 -29.46 13.25 -2.35
C GLY A 678 -28.22 13.71 -1.60
N LEU A 679 -27.34 12.76 -1.27
CA LEU A 679 -26.08 12.95 -0.57
C LEU A 679 -24.95 12.37 -1.40
N ALA A 680 -23.79 13.02 -1.40
CA ALA A 680 -22.59 12.45 -1.97
C ALA A 680 -21.42 12.63 -0.98
N THR A 681 -20.64 11.58 -0.82
CA THR A 681 -19.37 11.61 -0.08
C THR A 681 -18.20 11.69 -1.06
N VAL A 682 -17.25 12.54 -0.73
CA VAL A 682 -16.03 12.73 -1.53
C VAL A 682 -14.84 12.49 -0.62
N HIS A 683 -14.00 11.54 -0.99
CA HIS A 683 -12.81 11.17 -0.23
C HIS A 683 -11.54 11.37 -1.08
N VAL A 684 -10.52 11.95 -0.48
CA VAL A 684 -9.20 12.10 -1.08
C VAL A 684 -8.19 11.37 -0.24
N THR A 685 -7.53 10.38 -0.83
CA THR A 685 -6.38 9.70 -0.24
C THR A 685 -5.11 10.32 -0.79
N THR A 686 -4.21 10.73 0.08
CA THR A 686 -2.90 11.27 -0.28
C THR A 686 -1.81 10.36 0.24
N VAL A 687 -0.94 9.89 -0.65
CA VAL A 687 0.20 9.02 -0.34
C VAL A 687 1.48 9.81 -0.53
N VAL A 688 2.31 9.85 0.50
CA VAL A 688 3.60 10.54 0.52
C VAL A 688 4.70 9.62 1.06
N HIS A 689 5.95 9.90 0.70
CA HIS A 689 7.12 9.26 1.28
C HIS A 689 7.90 10.31 2.09
N LYS A 690 8.16 10.00 3.36
CA LYS A 690 8.83 10.91 4.29
C LYS A 690 10.25 10.45 4.59
N THR A 691 11.16 11.41 4.74
CA THR A 691 12.57 11.16 5.11
C THR A 691 12.75 10.94 6.61
N SER A 692 11.79 11.35 7.44
CA SER A 692 11.87 11.38 8.90
C SER A 692 10.55 10.97 9.56
N THR A 693 10.63 10.43 10.76
CA THR A 693 9.50 10.03 11.61
C THR A 693 9.47 10.79 12.95
N SER A 694 10.22 11.88 13.07
CA SER A 694 10.44 12.62 14.33
C SER A 694 9.18 13.27 14.93
N GLU A 695 8.10 13.43 14.15
CA GLU A 695 6.84 14.06 14.60
C GLU A 695 5.79 13.05 15.11
N GLU A 696 6.08 11.75 15.08
CA GLU A 696 5.13 10.73 15.50
C GLU A 696 5.03 10.66 17.04
N VAL A 697 3.77 10.64 17.53
CA VAL A 697 3.50 10.40 18.95
C VAL A 697 3.70 8.92 19.23
N CYS A 698 4.80 8.60 19.89
CA CYS A 698 5.27 7.25 20.05
C CYS A 698 4.91 6.67 21.43
N SER A 699 4.26 5.50 21.44
CA SER A 699 3.91 4.74 22.66
C SER A 699 4.88 3.60 22.96
N PHE A 700 5.99 3.49 22.23
CA PHE A 700 7.00 2.45 22.41
C PHE A 700 8.41 3.01 22.38
N TYR A 701 9.32 2.38 23.12
CA TYR A 701 10.76 2.53 22.92
C TYR A 701 11.23 1.44 21.98
N LEU A 702 11.96 1.81 20.93
CA LEU A 702 12.44 0.89 19.89
C LEU A 702 13.97 0.81 19.91
N LYS A 703 14.49 -0.39 19.66
CA LYS A 703 15.91 -0.64 19.38
C LYS A 703 16.00 -1.72 18.31
N ILE A 704 16.84 -1.53 17.32
CA ILE A 704 17.12 -2.54 16.31
C ILE A 704 18.60 -2.51 15.94
N ASP A 705 19.20 -3.67 15.79
CA ASP A 705 20.60 -3.83 15.44
C ASP A 705 20.82 -5.08 14.59
N THR A 706 21.89 -5.08 13.83
CA THR A 706 22.32 -6.22 13.02
C THR A 706 23.63 -6.74 13.61
N GLN A 707 23.67 -7.99 13.99
CA GLN A 707 24.83 -8.62 14.65
C GLN A 707 25.43 -9.71 13.76
N ASP A 708 26.76 -9.74 13.68
CA ASP A 708 27.48 -10.85 13.06
C ASP A 708 27.49 -12.04 14.03
N ILE A 709 27.29 -13.24 13.49
CA ILE A 709 27.32 -14.49 14.26
C ILE A 709 28.67 -15.13 14.02
N GLU A 710 29.51 -15.26 15.09
CA GLU A 710 30.75 -15.98 15.00
C GLU A 710 30.56 -17.45 14.65
N ALA A 711 31.31 -17.94 13.65
CA ALA A 711 31.20 -19.30 13.09
C ALA A 711 31.55 -20.45 14.07
N SER A 712 31.89 -20.15 15.33
CA SER A 712 32.35 -21.13 16.29
C SER A 712 31.31 -22.14 16.80
N HIS A 713 30.02 -21.92 16.53
CA HIS A 713 28.94 -22.78 17.08
C HIS A 713 28.22 -23.69 16.05
N TYR A 714 28.53 -23.61 14.76
CA TYR A 714 27.94 -24.50 13.78
C TYR A 714 28.98 -25.13 12.86
N ARG A 715 29.34 -26.40 13.17
CA ARG A 715 30.06 -27.28 12.24
C ARG A 715 29.06 -27.77 11.17
N GLY A 716 29.10 -27.18 10.00
CA GLY A 716 28.37 -27.73 8.85
C GLY A 716 28.24 -26.73 7.69
N TYR A 717 29.04 -26.93 6.66
CA TYR A 717 28.94 -26.36 5.30
C TYR A 717 29.12 -24.83 5.13
N GLY A 718 30.31 -24.44 4.72
CA GLY A 718 30.58 -23.18 4.02
C GLY A 718 30.90 -22.00 4.95
N ASN A 719 32.01 -21.30 4.68
CA ASN A 719 32.38 -19.99 5.25
C ASN A 719 31.38 -18.90 4.80
N SER A 720 30.17 -18.88 5.36
CA SER A 720 29.26 -17.73 5.24
C SER A 720 29.12 -17.09 6.60
N ASP A 721 29.56 -15.83 6.72
CA ASP A 721 29.31 -14.98 7.89
C ASP A 721 27.78 -14.82 8.02
N TYR A 722 27.19 -15.55 8.95
CA TYR A 722 25.75 -15.42 9.24
C TYR A 722 25.53 -14.13 10.02
N LYS A 723 24.54 -13.37 9.59
CA LYS A 723 24.04 -12.19 10.31
C LYS A 723 22.68 -12.46 10.91
N ARG A 724 22.38 -11.78 12.00
CA ARG A 724 21.03 -11.78 12.60
C ARG A 724 20.55 -10.37 12.86
N ILE A 725 19.25 -10.17 12.69
CA ILE A 725 18.57 -8.98 13.18
C ILE A 725 18.14 -9.21 14.62
N VAL A 726 18.35 -8.21 15.46
CA VAL A 726 17.84 -8.14 16.84
C VAL A 726 16.97 -6.89 16.93
N ALA A 727 15.65 -7.07 16.98
CA ALA A 727 14.68 -5.98 17.09
C ALA A 727 13.99 -6.06 18.45
N CYS A 728 14.00 -4.96 19.18
CA CYS A 728 13.49 -4.89 20.54
C CYS A 728 12.50 -3.73 20.70
N ALA A 729 11.42 -3.96 21.43
CA ALA A 729 10.46 -2.94 21.81
C ALA A 729 10.10 -3.02 23.30
N SER A 730 9.79 -1.87 23.88
CA SER A 730 9.26 -1.76 25.24
C SER A 730 8.09 -0.77 25.22
N TYR A 731 7.00 -1.10 25.90
CA TYR A 731 5.83 -0.23 25.96
C TYR A 731 6.10 0.99 26.84
N LYS A 732 5.65 2.15 26.41
CA LYS A 732 5.72 3.42 27.14
C LYS A 732 4.34 3.79 27.64
N PRO A 733 3.96 3.41 28.88
CA PRO A 733 2.66 3.77 29.43
C PRO A 733 2.54 5.28 29.58
N SER A 734 1.33 5.81 29.43
CA SER A 734 1.04 7.19 29.83
C SER A 734 1.11 7.34 31.35
N ARG A 735 1.16 8.58 31.86
CA ARG A 735 1.23 8.84 33.30
C ARG A 735 0.04 8.30 34.10
N GLU A 736 -1.05 7.99 33.42
CA GLU A 736 -2.32 7.58 33.99
C GLU A 736 -2.63 6.08 33.78
N GLU A 737 -1.70 5.34 33.17
CA GLU A 737 -1.83 3.91 32.89
C GLU A 737 -1.09 3.05 33.92
N SER A 738 -1.64 1.85 34.18
CA SER A 738 -0.91 0.83 34.92
C SER A 738 0.30 0.36 34.13
N SER A 739 1.40 0.02 34.80
CA SER A 739 2.69 -0.30 34.19
C SER A 739 2.78 -1.69 33.56
N SER A 740 1.69 -2.36 33.23
CA SER A 740 1.67 -3.81 32.93
C SER A 740 2.06 -4.19 31.48
N GLY A 741 2.07 -3.27 30.53
CA GLY A 741 2.39 -3.56 29.11
C GLY A 741 1.31 -3.07 28.14
N SER A 742 1.50 -3.32 26.84
CA SER A 742 0.57 -2.93 25.77
C SER A 742 -0.61 -3.90 25.64
N SER A 743 -1.59 -3.55 24.83
CA SER A 743 -2.55 -4.50 24.25
C SER A 743 -1.89 -5.31 23.13
N HIS A 744 -2.69 -6.09 22.37
CA HIS A 744 -2.24 -6.82 21.16
C HIS A 744 -1.41 -5.89 20.26
N ALA A 745 -0.18 -6.27 19.99
CA ALA A 745 0.80 -5.45 19.29
C ALA A 745 1.34 -6.14 18.05
N VAL A 746 1.83 -5.32 17.13
CA VAL A 746 2.46 -5.74 15.88
C VAL A 746 3.86 -5.13 15.81
N MET A 747 4.84 -5.98 15.50
CA MET A 747 6.19 -5.58 15.11
C MET A 747 6.35 -5.80 13.61
N ASP A 748 6.55 -4.74 12.84
CA ASP A 748 6.77 -4.76 11.40
C ASP A 748 8.22 -4.37 11.11
N ILE A 749 9.02 -5.34 10.67
CA ILE A 749 10.43 -5.19 10.35
C ILE A 749 10.58 -5.25 8.84
N SER A 750 10.76 -4.10 8.20
CA SER A 750 11.14 -4.03 6.79
C SER A 750 12.56 -4.56 6.61
N LEU A 751 12.75 -5.50 5.70
CA LEU A 751 14.08 -6.02 5.38
C LEU A 751 14.76 -5.12 4.33
N PRO A 752 16.06 -4.82 4.47
CA PRO A 752 16.79 -4.12 3.42
C PRO A 752 16.79 -4.89 2.10
N THR A 753 16.98 -4.18 0.99
CA THR A 753 17.04 -4.78 -0.35
C THR A 753 18.06 -5.92 -0.40
N GLY A 754 17.67 -7.03 -0.99
CA GLY A 754 18.55 -8.19 -1.18
C GLY A 754 18.70 -9.08 0.06
N ILE A 755 18.03 -8.78 1.15
CA ILE A 755 18.05 -9.55 2.40
C ILE A 755 16.76 -10.35 2.55
N SER A 756 16.89 -11.60 2.98
CA SER A 756 15.78 -12.51 3.30
C SER A 756 15.92 -13.01 4.74
N ALA A 757 14.79 -13.15 5.44
CA ALA A 757 14.75 -13.75 6.77
C ALA A 757 14.82 -15.28 6.70
N ASN A 758 15.43 -15.89 7.72
CA ASN A 758 15.34 -17.35 7.89
C ASN A 758 13.96 -17.73 8.43
N GLU A 759 13.21 -18.44 7.61
CA GLU A 759 11.83 -18.83 7.94
C GLU A 759 11.77 -19.88 9.07
N GLU A 760 12.77 -20.74 9.20
CA GLU A 760 12.84 -21.72 10.30
C GLU A 760 12.96 -21.03 11.66
N ASP A 761 13.76 -19.95 11.75
CA ASP A 761 13.88 -19.17 12.98
C ASP A 761 12.57 -18.50 13.34
N LEU A 762 11.88 -17.92 12.36
CA LEU A 762 10.56 -17.28 12.56
C LEU A 762 9.50 -18.29 12.98
N LYS A 763 9.51 -19.46 12.37
CA LYS A 763 8.62 -20.56 12.72
C LYS A 763 8.86 -21.06 14.15
N ALA A 764 10.12 -21.18 14.56
CA ALA A 764 10.48 -21.56 15.91
C ALA A 764 10.01 -20.56 16.99
N LEU A 765 9.91 -19.28 16.67
CA LEU A 765 9.38 -18.24 17.58
C LEU A 765 7.89 -18.44 17.91
N VAL A 766 7.14 -19.03 16.99
CA VAL A 766 5.66 -19.17 17.07
C VAL A 766 5.24 -20.57 17.52
N GLU A 767 6.08 -21.61 17.32
CA GLU A 767 5.75 -22.99 17.63
C GLU A 767 6.27 -23.46 19.02
N GLY A 768 7.01 -22.64 19.74
CA GLY A 768 7.53 -22.95 21.08
C GLY A 768 6.42 -23.09 22.12
N VAL A 769 6.61 -23.94 23.14
CA VAL A 769 5.65 -24.10 24.25
C VAL A 769 5.56 -22.81 25.08
N ASP A 770 6.62 -22.04 25.15
CA ASP A 770 6.78 -20.77 25.84
C ASP A 770 6.73 -19.57 24.87
N GLN A 771 5.95 -19.72 23.78
CA GLN A 771 5.85 -18.72 22.72
C GLN A 771 5.46 -17.33 23.24
N LEU A 772 6.24 -16.35 22.86
CA LEU A 772 5.93 -14.92 23.08
C LEU A 772 5.25 -14.29 21.86
N PHE A 773 5.53 -14.82 20.67
CA PHE A 773 4.95 -14.40 19.41
C PHE A 773 3.84 -15.37 18.99
N THR A 774 2.71 -14.84 18.59
CA THR A 774 1.51 -15.61 18.30
C THR A 774 1.37 -15.96 16.83
N ASP A 775 1.91 -15.11 15.95
CA ASP A 775 1.89 -15.31 14.49
C ASP A 775 2.99 -14.51 13.80
N TYR A 776 3.41 -14.97 12.61
CA TYR A 776 4.31 -14.23 11.74
C TYR A 776 3.88 -14.28 10.28
N GLN A 777 4.23 -13.25 9.54
CA GLN A 777 4.05 -13.17 8.10
C GLN A 777 5.32 -12.61 7.45
N ILE A 778 5.70 -13.16 6.29
CA ILE A 778 6.68 -12.54 5.41
C ILE A 778 5.92 -12.05 4.18
N LYS A 779 5.90 -10.73 4.01
CA LYS A 779 5.16 -10.11 2.91
C LYS A 779 5.87 -8.87 2.40
N ASP A 780 6.07 -8.80 1.09
CA ASP A 780 6.61 -7.62 0.39
C ASP A 780 7.95 -7.11 0.95
N GLY A 781 8.81 -8.01 1.46
CA GLY A 781 10.08 -7.66 2.10
C GLY A 781 9.95 -7.25 3.56
N HIS A 782 8.80 -7.46 4.20
CA HIS A 782 8.56 -7.22 5.61
C HIS A 782 8.41 -8.52 6.38
N VAL A 783 8.97 -8.56 7.59
CA VAL A 783 8.67 -9.58 8.62
C VAL A 783 7.72 -8.95 9.60
N ILE A 784 6.49 -9.41 9.60
CA ILE A 784 5.40 -8.92 10.45
C ILE A 784 5.15 -9.94 11.54
N LEU A 785 5.33 -9.54 12.80
CA LEU A 785 5.17 -10.39 13.97
C LEU A 785 4.01 -9.88 14.82
N GLN A 786 3.15 -10.78 15.27
CA GLN A 786 2.03 -10.46 16.15
C GLN A 786 2.26 -11.06 17.53
N LEU A 787 1.84 -10.34 18.58
CA LEU A 787 2.02 -10.75 19.98
C LEU A 787 0.94 -10.15 20.89
N ASN A 788 0.61 -10.88 21.96
CA ASN A 788 -0.48 -10.47 22.86
C ASN A 788 -0.18 -9.17 23.62
N SER A 789 1.09 -8.93 23.98
CA SER A 789 1.47 -7.73 24.73
C SER A 789 2.97 -7.49 24.64
N ILE A 790 3.40 -6.23 24.67
CA ILE A 790 4.79 -5.80 24.86
C ILE A 790 4.92 -5.25 26.27
N PRO A 791 5.86 -5.77 27.11
CA PRO A 791 6.03 -5.30 28.48
C PRO A 791 6.53 -3.86 28.55
N SER A 792 6.23 -3.18 29.67
CA SER A 792 6.74 -1.83 29.95
C SER A 792 7.99 -1.82 30.84
N SER A 793 8.25 -2.91 31.57
CA SER A 793 9.40 -3.03 32.47
C SER A 793 10.70 -3.30 31.74
N ASP A 794 10.64 -4.11 30.67
CA ASP A 794 11.79 -4.63 29.96
C ASP A 794 11.60 -4.55 28.45
N PHE A 795 12.73 -4.67 27.71
CA PHE A 795 12.66 -4.80 26.26
C PHE A 795 12.34 -6.24 25.86
N LEU A 796 11.25 -6.43 25.12
CA LEU A 796 10.97 -7.68 24.43
C LEU A 796 11.74 -7.67 23.10
N CYS A 797 12.59 -8.66 22.88
CA CYS A 797 13.44 -8.74 21.69
C CYS A 797 13.12 -9.97 20.85
N VAL A 798 13.03 -9.78 19.54
CA VAL A 798 13.04 -10.83 18.54
C VAL A 798 14.41 -10.94 17.92
N ARG A 799 14.85 -12.17 17.63
CA ARG A 799 16.12 -12.47 16.98
C ARG A 799 15.90 -13.53 15.91
N PHE A 800 16.36 -13.26 14.70
CA PHE A 800 16.33 -14.22 13.62
C PHE A 800 17.50 -14.00 12.66
N ARG A 801 17.95 -15.09 12.03
CA ARG A 801 19.02 -15.06 11.02
C ARG A 801 18.51 -14.45 9.71
N ILE A 802 19.43 -13.84 9.00
CA ILE A 802 19.18 -13.25 7.69
C ILE A 802 20.17 -13.77 6.66
N PHE A 803 19.73 -13.86 5.41
CA PHE A 803 20.54 -14.27 4.28
C PHE A 803 20.66 -13.13 3.28
N GLU A 804 21.85 -12.90 2.78
CA GLU A 804 22.12 -11.96 1.71
C GLU A 804 21.96 -12.68 0.37
N LEU A 805 20.89 -12.38 -0.36
CA LEU A 805 20.58 -12.96 -1.67
C LEU A 805 21.23 -12.18 -2.81
N PHE A 806 21.40 -10.88 -2.63
CA PHE A 806 21.96 -9.96 -3.62
C PHE A 806 22.99 -9.06 -2.97
N GLU A 807 24.08 -8.76 -3.70
CA GLU A 807 25.04 -7.74 -3.29
C GLU A 807 24.45 -6.36 -3.65
N VAL A 808 24.26 -5.52 -2.63
CA VAL A 808 23.66 -4.19 -2.77
C VAL A 808 24.62 -3.14 -2.23
N GLY A 809 24.97 -2.17 -3.06
CA GLY A 809 25.71 -0.97 -2.67
C GLY A 809 24.77 0.20 -2.42
N PHE A 810 25.18 1.18 -1.62
CA PHE A 810 24.35 2.34 -1.22
C PHE A 810 23.02 1.95 -0.59
N LEU A 811 23.04 0.94 0.25
CA LEU A 811 21.87 0.37 0.88
C LEU A 811 21.06 1.46 1.63
N SER A 812 19.80 1.62 1.26
CA SER A 812 18.88 2.55 1.93
C SER A 812 18.50 2.00 3.32
N PRO A 813 18.35 2.87 4.33
CA PRO A 813 17.87 2.45 5.64
C PRO A 813 16.49 1.80 5.53
N ALA A 814 16.33 0.66 6.19
CA ALA A 814 15.06 -0.01 6.37
C ALA A 814 14.31 0.52 7.60
N THR A 815 13.09 0.09 7.82
CA THR A 815 12.25 0.56 8.91
C THR A 815 11.87 -0.57 9.88
N PHE A 816 11.80 -0.23 11.16
CA PHE A 816 11.20 -1.04 12.20
C PHE A 816 10.05 -0.26 12.80
N THR A 817 8.82 -0.78 12.64
CA THR A 817 7.58 -0.14 13.10
C THR A 817 6.89 -1.00 14.13
N VAL A 818 6.41 -0.39 15.23
CA VAL A 818 5.64 -1.07 16.27
C VAL A 818 4.38 -0.27 16.56
N TYR A 819 3.25 -0.96 16.67
CA TYR A 819 1.95 -0.36 17.00
C TYR A 819 1.03 -1.37 17.67
N GLU A 820 0.03 -0.86 18.41
CA GLU A 820 -1.07 -1.68 18.91
C GLU A 820 -2.06 -1.95 17.78
N TYR A 821 -2.49 -3.22 17.63
CA TYR A 821 -3.35 -3.67 16.52
C TYR A 821 -4.65 -2.86 16.38
N HIS A 822 -5.28 -2.51 17.50
CA HIS A 822 -6.51 -1.72 17.54
C HIS A 822 -6.28 -0.20 17.60
N ARG A 823 -5.03 0.25 17.61
CA ARG A 823 -4.64 1.68 17.60
C ARG A 823 -3.47 1.94 16.65
N PRO A 824 -3.60 1.57 15.38
CA PRO A 824 -2.51 1.72 14.39
C PRO A 824 -2.18 3.19 14.08
N ASP A 825 -3.02 4.14 14.52
CA ASP A 825 -2.76 5.57 14.47
C ASP A 825 -1.63 6.04 15.40
N LYS A 826 -1.24 5.23 16.39
CA LYS A 826 -0.14 5.49 17.34
C LYS A 826 1.07 4.59 17.10
N GLN A 827 1.51 4.52 15.85
CA GLN A 827 2.68 3.74 15.47
C GLN A 827 3.99 4.46 15.82
N CYS A 828 5.01 3.67 16.15
CA CYS A 828 6.39 4.11 16.32
C CYS A 828 7.23 3.53 15.20
N THR A 829 7.98 4.35 14.49
CA THR A 829 8.86 3.90 13.41
C THR A 829 10.30 4.38 13.65
N MET A 830 11.25 3.48 13.48
CA MET A 830 12.69 3.74 13.58
C MET A 830 13.37 3.28 12.30
N PHE A 831 14.29 4.07 11.77
CA PHE A 831 15.16 3.65 10.69
C PHE A 831 16.36 2.88 11.23
N TYR A 832 16.79 1.87 10.48
CA TYR A 832 17.99 1.11 10.77
C TYR A 832 18.76 0.76 9.50
N SER A 833 20.04 0.53 9.61
CA SER A 833 20.91 0.15 8.52
C SER A 833 21.71 -1.09 8.91
N THR A 834 21.80 -2.03 8.03
CA THR A 834 22.72 -3.16 8.15
C THR A 834 24.10 -2.65 7.72
N SER A 835 24.96 -2.31 8.67
CA SER A 835 26.29 -1.82 8.39
C SER A 835 27.15 -2.89 7.70
N ASN A 836 27.22 -2.87 6.38
CA ASN A 836 28.23 -3.58 5.60
C ASN A 836 29.23 -2.59 5.03
N ILE A 837 30.30 -2.37 5.79
CA ILE A 837 31.45 -1.57 5.38
C ILE A 837 32.21 -2.19 4.18
N LYS A 838 31.87 -3.44 3.79
CA LYS A 838 32.54 -4.14 2.68
C LYS A 838 32.19 -3.67 1.27
N ILE A 839 31.10 -2.91 1.09
CA ILE A 839 30.68 -2.37 -0.22
C ILE A 839 30.75 -0.84 -0.19
N GLN A 840 31.88 -0.28 0.21
CA GLN A 840 32.23 1.13 -0.01
C GLN A 840 32.95 1.39 -1.34
N LYS A 841 32.94 0.47 -2.27
CA LYS A 841 33.28 0.83 -3.64
C LYS A 841 32.03 1.41 -4.31
N VAL A 842 31.76 2.57 -3.89
CA VAL A 842 31.10 3.66 -4.56
C VAL A 842 31.37 3.53 -6.07
N CYS A 843 30.31 3.50 -6.84
CA CYS A 843 30.27 3.50 -8.28
C CYS A 843 31.63 3.74 -8.95
N GLU A 844 32.04 2.85 -9.85
CA GLU A 844 33.22 3.01 -10.70
C GLU A 844 32.79 3.17 -12.16
N GLY A 845 33.49 4.02 -12.92
CA GLY A 845 33.33 4.13 -14.37
C GLY A 845 32.02 4.77 -14.85
N ALA A 846 31.32 4.10 -15.77
CA ALA A 846 30.12 4.65 -16.41
C ALA A 846 28.93 4.82 -15.48
N ALA A 847 28.81 3.99 -14.45
CA ALA A 847 27.75 4.10 -13.46
C ALA A 847 27.89 5.40 -12.64
N CYS A 848 29.11 5.82 -12.31
CA CYS A 848 29.37 7.08 -11.63
C CYS A 848 28.97 8.28 -12.46
N LYS A 849 29.33 8.32 -13.73
CA LYS A 849 28.92 9.39 -14.65
C LYS A 849 27.40 9.49 -14.77
N CYS A 850 26.71 8.35 -14.75
CA CYS A 850 25.26 8.31 -14.78
C CYS A 850 24.63 8.85 -13.50
N VAL A 851 25.17 8.50 -12.32
CA VAL A 851 24.71 9.02 -11.02
C VAL A 851 25.01 10.51 -10.87
N GLU A 852 26.23 10.91 -11.25
CA GLU A 852 26.66 12.31 -11.24
C GLU A 852 25.82 13.19 -12.19
N ALA A 853 25.35 12.61 -13.30
CA ALA A 853 24.43 13.30 -14.20
C ALA A 853 23.07 13.65 -13.57
N ASP A 854 22.67 12.98 -12.48
CA ASP A 854 21.45 13.29 -11.71
C ASP A 854 21.71 14.27 -10.55
N CYS A 855 22.97 14.66 -10.31
CA CYS A 855 23.39 15.54 -9.23
C CYS A 855 23.56 17.00 -9.70
N GLY A 856 23.51 17.95 -8.75
CA GLY A 856 23.79 19.35 -9.02
C GLY A 856 25.18 19.54 -9.62
N GLN A 857 25.29 20.46 -10.55
CA GLN A 857 26.53 20.75 -11.28
C GLN A 857 27.33 21.81 -10.54
N MET A 858 28.32 21.37 -9.75
CA MET A 858 29.28 22.27 -9.11
C MET A 858 30.29 22.75 -10.15
N GLN A 859 30.43 24.07 -10.28
CA GLN A 859 31.43 24.64 -11.15
C GLN A 859 32.82 24.62 -10.45
N GLU A 860 33.87 24.59 -11.24
CA GLU A 860 35.24 24.69 -10.68
C GLU A 860 35.41 26.02 -9.93
N GLU A 861 36.10 25.97 -8.79
CA GLU A 861 36.33 27.17 -7.98
C GLU A 861 37.22 28.18 -8.76
N LEU A 862 36.77 29.43 -8.86
CA LEU A 862 37.49 30.53 -9.51
C LEU A 862 37.73 30.34 -11.02
N ASP A 863 36.83 29.65 -11.71
CA ASP A 863 36.93 29.43 -13.16
C ASP A 863 36.62 30.75 -13.93
N LEU A 864 37.67 31.39 -14.45
CA LEU A 864 37.60 32.60 -15.24
C LEU A 864 37.11 32.39 -16.70
N THR A 865 36.96 31.16 -17.13
CA THR A 865 36.44 30.83 -18.47
C THR A 865 34.92 31.02 -18.56
N ILE A 866 34.24 31.03 -17.43
CA ILE A 866 32.79 31.27 -17.32
C ILE A 866 32.54 32.78 -17.32
N SER A 867 31.97 33.30 -18.41
CA SER A 867 31.66 34.74 -18.53
C SER A 867 30.35 35.10 -17.84
N ALA A 868 30.15 36.35 -17.51
CA ALA A 868 28.90 36.92 -17.01
C ALA A 868 27.71 36.61 -17.93
N GLU A 869 27.92 36.71 -19.25
CA GLU A 869 26.94 36.35 -20.26
C GLU A 869 26.53 34.89 -20.23
N THR A 870 27.47 33.96 -20.03
CA THR A 870 27.19 32.52 -19.90
C THR A 870 26.32 32.23 -18.68
N ARG A 871 26.55 32.86 -17.54
CA ARG A 871 25.73 32.76 -16.33
C ARG A 871 24.31 33.28 -16.58
N LYS A 872 24.19 34.43 -17.24
CA LYS A 872 22.90 35.04 -17.62
C LYS A 872 22.11 34.14 -18.54
N GLN A 873 22.73 33.63 -19.61
CA GLN A 873 22.09 32.68 -20.53
C GLN A 873 21.61 31.43 -19.80
N THR A 874 22.36 30.96 -18.81
CA THR A 874 21.97 29.80 -18.00
C THR A 874 20.79 30.16 -17.08
N ALA A 875 20.83 31.28 -16.37
CA ALA A 875 19.75 31.77 -15.55
C ALA A 875 18.44 31.98 -16.31
N CYS A 876 18.54 32.42 -17.57
CA CYS A 876 17.40 32.74 -18.43
C CYS A 876 16.82 31.52 -19.21
N LYS A 877 17.38 30.32 -19.07
CA LYS A 877 16.79 29.13 -19.63
C LYS A 877 15.38 28.90 -19.05
N PRO A 878 14.42 28.37 -19.88
CA PRO A 878 13.06 28.10 -19.39
C PRO A 878 12.98 27.09 -18.24
N GLU A 879 13.95 26.18 -18.19
CA GLU A 879 14.02 25.15 -17.16
C GLU A 879 14.52 25.67 -15.81
N ILE A 880 15.18 26.83 -15.78
CA ILE A 880 15.70 27.44 -14.56
C ILE A 880 14.64 28.40 -14.00
N ALA A 881 14.07 28.06 -12.87
CA ALA A 881 13.03 28.84 -12.21
C ALA A 881 13.59 29.91 -11.25
N TYR A 882 14.72 29.61 -10.60
CA TYR A 882 15.32 30.54 -9.62
C TYR A 882 16.83 30.71 -9.81
N ALA A 883 17.34 31.90 -9.42
CA ALA A 883 18.77 32.22 -9.32
C ALA A 883 19.01 33.00 -8.04
N TYR A 884 19.70 32.38 -7.08
CA TYR A 884 19.90 32.92 -5.74
C TYR A 884 21.37 32.99 -5.33
N LYS A 885 21.74 34.05 -4.64
CA LYS A 885 22.99 34.10 -3.86
C LYS A 885 22.68 33.76 -2.43
N VAL A 886 23.34 32.76 -1.89
CA VAL A 886 23.03 32.17 -0.59
C VAL A 886 24.27 31.98 0.28
N SER A 887 24.10 32.01 1.60
CA SER A 887 25.14 31.65 2.58
C SER A 887 24.73 30.43 3.37
N ILE A 888 25.53 29.40 3.36
CA ILE A 888 25.23 28.14 4.06
C ILE A 888 25.40 28.29 5.57
N THR A 889 24.33 28.08 6.33
CA THR A 889 24.31 28.26 7.80
C THR A 889 24.45 26.93 8.56
N SER A 890 23.79 25.85 8.10
CA SER A 890 23.93 24.54 8.74
C SER A 890 23.81 23.41 7.73
N ILE A 891 24.38 22.26 8.09
CA ILE A 891 24.37 21.03 7.30
C ILE A 891 23.84 19.94 8.22
N THR A 892 22.82 19.20 7.78
CA THR A 892 22.25 18.06 8.49
C THR A 892 22.13 16.87 7.55
N VAL A 893 22.50 15.69 8.02
CA VAL A 893 22.35 14.44 7.28
C VAL A 893 21.14 13.69 7.86
N GLU A 894 20.15 13.42 7.03
CA GLU A 894 18.98 12.64 7.38
C GLU A 894 18.87 11.43 6.44
N ASN A 895 19.18 10.24 6.95
CA ASN A 895 19.19 9.00 6.16
C ASN A 895 20.11 9.10 4.93
N VAL A 896 19.52 9.02 3.74
CA VAL A 896 20.23 9.12 2.44
C VAL A 896 20.26 10.54 1.87
N PHE A 897 19.85 11.54 2.64
CA PHE A 897 19.79 12.94 2.22
C PHE A 897 20.64 13.86 3.07
N VAL A 898 21.24 14.86 2.42
CA VAL A 898 21.92 15.99 3.07
C VAL A 898 21.07 17.23 2.88
N LYS A 899 20.70 17.88 3.97
CA LYS A 899 19.96 19.14 3.99
C LYS A 899 20.91 20.28 4.34
N TYR A 900 20.91 21.31 3.52
CA TYR A 900 21.67 22.55 3.72
C TYR A 900 20.69 23.67 4.02
N LYS A 901 20.73 24.23 5.22
CA LYS A 901 20.06 25.49 5.51
C LYS A 901 20.93 26.62 5.05
N ALA A 902 20.34 27.59 4.43
CA ALA A 902 21.02 28.76 3.89
C ALA A 902 20.22 30.02 4.12
N THR A 903 20.92 31.14 4.30
CA THR A 903 20.32 32.49 4.27
C THR A 903 20.37 33.01 2.85
N LEU A 904 19.25 33.51 2.35
CA LEU A 904 19.11 34.12 1.03
C LEU A 904 19.65 35.53 1.05
N LEU A 905 20.80 35.79 0.40
CA LEU A 905 21.47 37.05 0.39
C LEU A 905 20.94 37.97 -0.72
N ASP A 906 20.84 37.46 -1.96
CA ASP A 906 20.32 38.18 -3.11
C ASP A 906 19.51 37.29 -4.04
N ILE A 907 18.55 37.91 -4.73
CA ILE A 907 17.61 37.23 -5.63
C ILE A 907 17.78 37.80 -7.03
N TYR A 908 18.25 37.01 -7.97
CA TYR A 908 18.42 37.39 -9.36
C TYR A 908 17.27 36.94 -10.25
N LYS A 909 16.63 35.82 -9.92
CA LYS A 909 15.44 35.32 -10.59
C LYS A 909 14.56 34.59 -9.57
N THR A 910 13.23 34.81 -9.63
CA THR A 910 12.23 34.13 -8.81
C THR A 910 11.34 33.29 -9.71
N GLY A 911 11.02 32.05 -9.28
CA GLY A 911 9.97 31.23 -9.84
C GLY A 911 8.60 31.55 -9.21
N GLU A 912 7.70 30.58 -9.19
CA GLU A 912 6.40 30.68 -8.49
C GLU A 912 6.56 30.84 -6.96
N ALA A 913 7.72 30.50 -6.43
CA ALA A 913 8.05 30.61 -5.02
C ALA A 913 8.43 32.06 -4.68
N VAL A 914 7.65 32.71 -3.83
CA VAL A 914 8.00 34.04 -3.28
C VAL A 914 9.03 33.82 -2.18
N ALA A 915 10.30 33.98 -2.51
CA ALA A 915 11.39 34.00 -1.54
C ALA A 915 11.73 35.47 -1.18
N GLU A 916 11.92 35.74 0.10
CA GLU A 916 12.28 37.06 0.61
C GLU A 916 13.77 37.11 0.94
N LYS A 917 14.41 38.25 0.69
CA LYS A 917 15.79 38.49 1.09
C LYS A 917 15.93 38.30 2.60
N ASP A 918 17.07 37.79 3.04
CA ASP A 918 17.41 37.45 4.43
C ASP A 918 16.53 36.31 5.06
N SER A 919 15.69 35.64 4.27
CA SER A 919 14.94 34.49 4.71
C SER A 919 15.80 33.19 4.76
N GLU A 920 15.42 32.26 5.63
CA GLU A 920 16.04 30.91 5.67
C GLU A 920 15.38 30.00 4.61
N ILE A 921 16.21 29.44 3.74
CA ILE A 921 15.81 28.45 2.73
C ILE A 921 16.58 27.14 2.94
N THR A 922 16.06 26.04 2.42
CA THR A 922 16.66 24.71 2.58
C THR A 922 16.91 24.07 1.22
N PHE A 923 18.16 23.68 0.97
CA PHE A 923 18.53 22.81 -0.14
C PHE A 923 18.62 21.36 0.31
N ILE A 924 18.33 20.41 -0.60
CA ILE A 924 18.42 18.98 -0.32
C ILE A 924 19.10 18.25 -1.49
N LYS A 925 20.03 17.35 -1.17
CA LYS A 925 20.66 16.44 -2.13
C LYS A 925 20.75 15.03 -1.55
N LYS A 926 21.03 14.05 -2.40
CA LYS A 926 21.40 12.69 -1.96
C LYS A 926 22.84 12.65 -1.43
N VAL A 927 23.11 11.80 -0.45
CA VAL A 927 24.46 11.55 0.06
C VAL A 927 25.40 11.06 -1.05
N THR A 928 24.87 10.34 -2.02
CA THR A 928 25.61 9.81 -3.18
C THR A 928 26.11 10.89 -4.16
N CYS A 929 25.60 12.13 -4.06
CA CYS A 929 26.04 13.27 -4.88
C CYS A 929 27.29 13.92 -4.26
N THR A 930 28.44 13.29 -4.33
CA THR A 930 29.68 13.78 -3.72
C THR A 930 30.24 15.02 -4.42
N ASN A 931 29.94 15.25 -5.71
CA ASN A 931 30.44 16.37 -6.48
C ASN A 931 29.73 17.72 -6.19
N ALA A 932 28.64 17.73 -5.45
CA ALA A 932 27.86 18.93 -5.12
C ALA A 932 27.90 19.22 -3.62
N GLU A 933 29.06 19.22 -2.99
CA GLU A 933 29.19 19.47 -1.55
C GLU A 933 29.27 20.97 -1.25
N LEU A 934 28.31 21.46 -0.47
CA LEU A 934 28.32 22.83 0.03
C LEU A 934 28.99 22.91 1.41
N VAL A 935 29.79 23.92 1.63
CA VAL A 935 30.57 24.11 2.86
C VAL A 935 29.89 25.17 3.75
N LYS A 936 29.72 24.84 5.04
CA LYS A 936 29.17 25.78 6.02
C LYS A 936 29.99 27.09 6.07
N GLY A 937 29.30 28.22 6.07
CA GLY A 937 29.89 29.57 6.13
C GLY A 937 30.31 30.14 4.76
N ARG A 938 30.30 29.31 3.69
CA ARG A 938 30.57 29.77 2.32
C ARG A 938 29.33 30.37 1.65
N GLN A 939 29.56 31.21 0.66
CA GLN A 939 28.51 31.75 -0.22
C GLN A 939 28.54 31.04 -1.57
N TYR A 940 27.36 30.89 -2.19
CA TYR A 940 27.21 30.25 -3.48
C TYR A 940 26.16 31.00 -4.34
N LEU A 941 26.36 31.01 -5.65
CA LEU A 941 25.32 31.23 -6.64
C LEU A 941 24.69 29.90 -6.94
N ILE A 942 23.39 29.73 -6.70
CA ILE A 942 22.64 28.50 -6.99
C ILE A 942 21.46 28.86 -7.89
N MET A 943 21.38 28.20 -9.05
CA MET A 943 20.33 28.37 -10.04
C MET A 943 19.72 26.98 -10.33
N GLY A 944 18.38 26.86 -10.30
CA GLY A 944 17.75 25.56 -10.49
C GLY A 944 16.26 25.60 -10.83
N LYS A 945 15.65 24.43 -10.86
CA LYS A 945 14.22 24.25 -11.06
C LYS A 945 13.40 24.73 -9.87
N GLU A 946 12.07 24.65 -10.02
CA GLU A 946 11.12 25.00 -8.97
C GLU A 946 11.42 24.34 -7.63
N ALA A 947 11.21 25.12 -6.57
CA ALA A 947 11.22 24.63 -5.20
C ALA A 947 9.95 23.83 -4.88
N LEU A 948 10.08 22.84 -3.99
CA LEU A 948 8.94 22.25 -3.32
C LEU A 948 8.37 23.25 -2.32
N GLN A 949 7.19 23.78 -2.62
CA GLN A 949 6.48 24.73 -1.75
C GLN A 949 5.75 24.01 -0.63
N ILE A 950 6.09 24.30 0.61
CA ILE A 950 5.52 23.66 1.80
C ILE A 950 4.75 24.70 2.59
N LYS A 951 3.45 24.49 2.79
CA LYS A 951 2.62 25.33 3.63
C LYS A 951 2.78 24.94 5.09
N TYR A 952 3.34 25.86 5.89
CA TYR A 952 3.55 25.67 7.33
C TYR A 952 2.81 26.76 8.11
N ASN A 953 1.71 26.39 8.80
CA ASN A 953 0.78 27.29 9.45
C ASN A 953 0.23 28.36 8.47
N PHE A 954 0.61 29.64 8.65
CA PHE A 954 0.21 30.77 7.78
C PHE A 954 1.31 31.21 6.83
N SER A 955 2.45 30.49 6.80
CA SER A 955 3.60 30.81 5.95
C SER A 955 3.94 29.65 5.03
N PHE A 956 4.79 29.94 4.01
CA PHE A 956 5.31 28.92 3.12
C PHE A 956 6.80 28.71 3.41
N ARG A 957 7.24 27.45 3.41
CA ARG A 957 8.65 27.08 3.39
C ARG A 957 8.97 26.42 2.06
N TYR A 958 10.20 26.62 1.58
CA TYR A 958 10.64 26.09 0.30
C TYR A 958 11.84 25.19 0.49
N ILE A 959 11.77 23.98 -0.13
CA ILE A 959 12.90 23.04 -0.22
C ILE A 959 13.33 22.98 -1.68
N TYR A 960 14.60 23.22 -1.94
CA TYR A 960 15.20 23.27 -3.25
C TYR A 960 16.05 22.01 -3.51
N PRO A 961 15.64 21.10 -4.40
CA PRO A 961 16.46 19.96 -4.78
C PRO A 961 17.70 20.42 -5.56
N LEU A 962 18.88 19.89 -5.19
CA LEU A 962 20.11 20.06 -5.95
C LEU A 962 20.23 18.90 -6.95
N ASP A 963 19.58 19.02 -8.09
CA ASP A 963 19.49 17.99 -9.13
C ASP A 963 20.33 18.34 -10.38
N SER A 964 20.26 17.50 -11.41
CA SER A 964 21.04 17.61 -12.64
C SER A 964 20.98 18.96 -13.38
N LEU A 965 19.93 19.72 -13.17
CA LEU A 965 19.76 21.06 -13.76
C LEU A 965 20.18 22.18 -12.82
N THR A 966 20.63 21.86 -11.61
CA THR A 966 21.05 22.87 -10.65
C THR A 966 22.50 23.25 -10.90
N TRP A 967 22.72 24.50 -11.23
CA TRP A 967 24.02 25.16 -11.29
C TRP A 967 24.44 25.59 -9.90
N ILE A 968 25.64 25.24 -9.46
CA ILE A 968 26.21 25.60 -8.15
C ILE A 968 27.58 26.19 -8.39
N GLU A 969 27.78 27.40 -7.96
CA GLU A 969 29.07 28.11 -8.16
C GLU A 969 29.47 28.81 -6.86
N TYR A 970 30.74 28.68 -6.47
CA TYR A 970 31.27 29.31 -5.29
C TYR A 970 31.33 30.84 -5.44
N TRP A 971 30.85 31.61 -4.46
CA TRP A 971 30.94 33.07 -4.42
C TRP A 971 31.96 33.50 -3.35
N PRO A 972 33.19 33.94 -3.72
CA PRO A 972 34.22 34.32 -2.75
C PRO A 972 33.80 35.56 -1.93
N ARG A 973 34.16 35.56 -0.66
CA ARG A 973 34.05 36.76 0.22
C ARG A 973 35.34 37.57 0.25
N ASP A 974 36.48 36.92 0.01
CA ASP A 974 37.80 37.46 0.18
C ASP A 974 38.40 37.94 -1.15
N THR A 975 38.91 39.16 -1.16
CA THR A 975 39.49 39.83 -2.33
C THR A 975 41.02 39.76 -2.32
N THR A 976 41.65 39.04 -1.42
CA THR A 976 43.11 39.05 -1.20
C THR A 976 43.90 38.41 -2.34
N CYS A 977 43.30 37.50 -3.14
CA CYS A 977 43.99 36.90 -4.27
C CYS A 977 43.65 37.64 -5.59
N SER A 978 44.61 37.76 -6.51
CA SER A 978 44.41 38.44 -7.81
C SER A 978 43.37 37.75 -8.70
N SER A 979 43.31 36.45 -8.70
CA SER A 979 42.27 35.66 -9.40
C SER A 979 40.90 35.83 -8.76
N CYS A 980 40.81 36.03 -7.45
CA CYS A 980 39.55 36.28 -6.73
C CYS A 980 38.91 37.61 -7.13
N GLN A 981 39.74 38.66 -7.33
CA GLN A 981 39.25 39.96 -7.74
C GLN A 981 38.62 39.96 -9.14
N ALA A 982 39.32 39.32 -10.10
CA ALA A 982 38.82 39.19 -11.46
C ALA A 982 37.53 38.34 -11.53
N PHE A 983 37.48 37.27 -10.71
CA PHE A 983 36.32 36.37 -10.63
C PHE A 983 35.11 37.07 -9.98
N LEU A 984 35.32 37.84 -8.90
CA LEU A 984 34.27 38.65 -8.27
C LEU A 984 33.75 39.74 -9.23
N ALA A 985 34.62 40.43 -9.94
CA ALA A 985 34.19 41.41 -10.93
C ALA A 985 33.26 40.81 -12.00
N ASN A 986 33.55 39.62 -12.45
CA ASN A 986 32.75 38.87 -13.42
C ASN A 986 31.38 38.39 -12.81
N LEU A 987 31.35 38.00 -11.51
CA LEU A 987 30.11 37.71 -10.81
C LEU A 987 29.26 38.94 -10.54
N ASP A 988 29.90 40.07 -10.21
CA ASP A 988 29.21 41.34 -9.98
C ASP A 988 28.65 41.92 -11.29
N GLU A 989 29.37 41.79 -12.42
CA GLU A 989 28.87 42.10 -13.75
C GLU A 989 27.61 41.27 -14.11
N PHE A 990 27.63 39.97 -13.84
CA PHE A 990 26.44 39.12 -14.01
C PHE A 990 25.27 39.60 -13.12
N ALA A 991 25.55 39.93 -11.84
CA ALA A 991 24.55 40.37 -10.89
C ALA A 991 23.91 41.69 -11.31
N GLU A 992 24.73 42.67 -11.75
CA GLU A 992 24.25 43.96 -12.23
C GLU A 992 23.47 43.85 -13.54
N ASP A 993 23.93 43.03 -14.48
CA ASP A 993 23.27 42.86 -15.77
C ASP A 993 21.89 42.19 -15.63
N ILE A 994 21.79 41.13 -14.85
CA ILE A 994 20.50 40.44 -14.62
C ILE A 994 19.53 41.31 -13.80
N PHE A 995 20.04 42.15 -12.90
CA PHE A 995 19.23 43.07 -12.11
C PHE A 995 18.68 44.23 -12.96
N LEU A 996 19.49 44.79 -13.87
CA LEU A 996 19.11 45.92 -14.70
C LEU A 996 18.28 45.53 -15.92
N ASN A 997 18.63 44.46 -16.58
CA ASN A 997 18.08 44.08 -17.87
C ASN A 997 17.13 42.87 -17.78
N GLY A 998 17.11 42.14 -16.63
CA GLY A 998 16.31 40.93 -16.46
C GLY A 998 16.75 39.79 -17.37
N CYS A 999 15.91 38.83 -17.54
CA CYS A 999 15.98 37.80 -18.56
C CYS A 999 15.21 38.26 -19.82
#